data_b05970d63b1aaf657df5df9596099536
#
_entry.id   b05970d63b1aaf657df5df9596099536
#
_cell.length_a   1.000
_cell.length_b   1.000
_cell.length_c   1.000
_cell.angle_alpha   90.00
_cell.angle_beta   90.00
_cell.angle_gamma   90.00
#
_symmetry.space_group_name_H-M   'P 1'
#
loop_
_entity.id
_entity.type
_entity.pdbx_description
1 polymer ?
#
loop_
_entity_poly.entity_id
_entity_poly.type
_entity_poly.pdbx_seq_one_letter_code
_entity_poly.pdbx_strand_id
1 'polypeptide(L)'
;MTKFRFAAVSTLVLAATLGAAPAFAQDSTATPAAAETEDDGVIVVTARKRDETLSDVPIAVTAIDGDTLTARGINSVREAAVLSPGLNINSDGSGRAFVAIRGVGVTLVQSVQPGVGLFIDGIYQPNTAYLNNPLLDVARIEVLRGPQGTLYGKNTLGGAINVITRQPSDVFEVRANGSYAGPDNSWLVSGAVSGPIAGDVLGFRIAASHRQQDGFLTNTLLNKDANRFNTDSINATLRLAPSEGFSLTVKGYYDWVDGVNVPYSRVSGPKDYRRDVQFNTLNEISYKYRGINARAEADLGGGSKLSVIGAYDMRNSFSPDSDGDFGPVNTVRTVGRDSLRTMTLETRLDSEWTDQISTLVGVFYSNEATNADVTDTISLVHPVFGPISIVRNTVSKNVADTYAAFGTMFWKPNSDWEVALGLRYDRENRVSRSSISGTILPTAKLKSSEWQPKLTVSRKWTPDLMTYVSVARGYRGGGFNAPTAPTRTYNGDSAWTYEAGAKYATSGLMLSGAVFYNDYKNYIGLNSIAPAAGGGLVTVDLNSGDVESYGVELEAMVRPVRNWTLRGGFTYMHARITDDSAYVGTTGRQLSSDRLTFQPDWLANISTDYRIEMGGDDEVVLSAGLFGKGKRLAATLNETTPTILDSYWLTNASIAYRTGPVEVALFANNIFNTEYFESYIEKTTLLLAGLPASDLGITGDRRRYGVRASLKF
;
A
#
# COMPACT_ATOMS: atom_id res chain seq x y z
N MET A 1 31.08 -4.15 10.43
CA MET A 1 31.06 -3.84 11.89
C MET A 1 29.80 -3.05 12.31
N THR A 2 28.63 -3.32 11.71
CA THR A 2 27.40 -2.51 11.98
C THR A 2 26.20 -3.38 12.38
N LYS A 3 26.36 -4.69 12.49
CA LYS A 3 25.28 -5.64 12.80
C LYS A 3 24.89 -5.74 14.29
N PHE A 4 25.62 -5.09 15.20
CA PHE A 4 25.41 -5.28 16.66
C PHE A 4 24.58 -4.19 17.36
N ARG A 5 24.17 -3.11 16.68
CA ARG A 5 23.57 -1.96 17.36
C ARG A 5 22.04 -1.99 17.50
N PHE A 6 21.33 -2.70 16.64
CA PHE A 6 19.85 -2.74 16.71
C PHE A 6 19.28 -3.93 17.48
N ALA A 7 19.96 -5.08 17.52
CA ALA A 7 19.59 -6.17 18.43
C ALA A 7 19.50 -5.71 19.89
N ALA A 8 20.29 -4.67 20.27
CA ALA A 8 20.28 -4.08 21.59
C ALA A 8 18.98 -3.27 21.89
N VAL A 9 18.33 -2.68 20.89
CA VAL A 9 17.09 -1.90 21.11
C VAL A 9 15.89 -2.82 21.25
N SER A 10 15.80 -3.87 20.44
CA SER A 10 14.73 -4.89 20.57
C SER A 10 14.87 -5.66 21.89
N THR A 11 16.10 -5.91 22.34
CA THR A 11 16.37 -6.55 23.65
C THR A 11 16.06 -5.62 24.82
N LEU A 12 16.18 -4.29 24.63
CA LEU A 12 15.87 -3.31 25.70
C LEU A 12 14.35 -3.21 25.94
N VAL A 13 13.52 -3.28 24.89
CA VAL A 13 12.07 -3.30 25.04
C VAL A 13 11.59 -4.59 25.70
N LEU A 14 12.19 -5.74 25.34
CA LEU A 14 11.88 -7.03 25.96
C LEU A 14 12.44 -7.11 27.40
N ALA A 15 13.60 -6.50 27.70
CA ALA A 15 14.19 -6.48 29.04
C ALA A 15 13.44 -5.51 29.97
N ALA A 16 12.85 -4.42 29.44
CA ALA A 16 12.02 -3.50 30.23
C ALA A 16 10.70 -4.15 30.68
N THR A 17 10.18 -5.11 29.90
CA THR A 17 8.95 -5.86 30.27
C THR A 17 9.21 -6.97 31.30
N LEU A 18 10.42 -7.49 31.40
CA LEU A 18 10.80 -8.55 32.36
C LEU A 18 11.31 -8.00 33.71
N GLY A 19 11.61 -6.70 33.79
CA GLY A 19 12.17 -6.06 34.99
C GLY A 19 11.17 -5.26 35.82
N ALA A 20 9.91 -5.14 35.45
CA ALA A 20 8.88 -4.47 36.23
C ALA A 20 8.36 -5.40 37.33
N ALA A 21 9.04 -5.39 38.50
CA ALA A 21 8.47 -5.94 39.71
C ALA A 21 7.20 -5.15 40.07
N PRO A 22 6.14 -5.78 40.59
CA PRO A 22 4.90 -5.09 40.91
C PRO A 22 5.19 -4.07 42.01
N ALA A 23 5.06 -2.79 41.68
CA ALA A 23 4.96 -1.74 42.69
C ALA A 23 3.59 -1.91 43.38
N PHE A 24 3.61 -2.00 44.70
CA PHE A 24 2.44 -2.19 45.54
C PHE A 24 1.38 -1.14 45.20
N ALA A 25 0.22 -1.60 44.75
CA ALA A 25 -0.97 -0.78 44.65
C ALA A 25 -1.43 -0.46 46.08
N GLN A 26 -1.39 0.83 46.44
CA GLN A 26 -2.11 1.32 47.59
C GLN A 26 -3.61 1.36 47.22
N ASP A 27 -4.45 0.73 48.05
CA ASP A 27 -5.89 0.77 47.98
C ASP A 27 -6.40 2.21 47.83
N SER A 28 -6.75 2.59 46.65
CA SER A 28 -7.72 3.64 46.41
C SER A 28 -8.95 2.94 45.84
N THR A 29 -10.09 3.13 46.50
CA THR A 29 -11.41 2.73 45.99
C THR A 29 -11.70 3.53 44.71
N ALA A 30 -11.06 3.12 43.63
CA ALA A 30 -11.40 3.56 42.29
C ALA A 30 -12.65 2.78 41.88
N THR A 31 -13.69 3.51 41.56
CA THR A 31 -14.80 3.03 40.72
C THR A 31 -14.21 2.21 39.57
N PRO A 32 -14.73 1.00 39.26
CA PRO A 32 -14.21 0.22 38.17
C PRO A 32 -14.16 1.11 36.95
N ALA A 33 -12.96 1.29 36.37
CA ALA A 33 -12.81 1.85 35.05
C ALA A 33 -13.79 1.06 34.16
N ALA A 34 -14.60 1.78 33.40
CA ALA A 34 -15.52 1.18 32.46
C ALA A 34 -14.70 0.15 31.66
N ALA A 35 -15.04 -1.14 31.83
CA ALA A 35 -14.61 -2.16 30.90
C ALA A 35 -14.85 -1.57 29.52
N GLU A 36 -13.83 -1.66 28.61
CA GLU A 36 -14.08 -1.43 27.20
C GLU A 36 -15.31 -2.30 26.90
N THR A 37 -16.48 -1.67 26.88
CA THR A 37 -17.68 -2.28 26.37
C THR A 37 -17.28 -2.74 24.99
N GLU A 38 -17.33 -4.06 24.71
CA GLU A 38 -17.32 -4.56 23.34
C GLU A 38 -18.40 -3.74 22.64
N ASP A 39 -17.93 -2.68 21.97
CA ASP A 39 -18.80 -1.72 21.30
C ASP A 39 -19.55 -2.54 20.25
N ASP A 40 -20.84 -2.34 20.14
CA ASP A 40 -21.78 -3.12 19.31
C ASP A 40 -21.46 -3.08 17.80
N GLY A 41 -20.19 -3.28 17.45
CA GLY A 41 -19.72 -3.43 16.06
C GLY A 41 -19.76 -2.16 15.22
N VAL A 42 -19.81 -0.97 15.82
CA VAL A 42 -19.74 0.30 15.12
C VAL A 42 -18.31 0.57 14.67
N ILE A 43 -18.05 0.41 13.37
CA ILE A 43 -16.73 0.68 12.78
C ILE A 43 -16.68 2.17 12.39
N VAL A 44 -15.79 2.92 13.04
CA VAL A 44 -15.52 4.31 12.70
C VAL A 44 -14.40 4.41 11.66
N VAL A 45 -14.60 5.22 10.64
CA VAL A 45 -13.64 5.48 9.55
C VAL A 45 -13.40 6.97 9.38
N THR A 46 -12.24 7.33 8.82
CA THR A 46 -11.86 8.71 8.51
C THR A 46 -11.86 9.02 7.00
N ALA A 47 -12.63 8.26 6.25
CA ALA A 47 -12.65 8.25 4.79
C ALA A 47 -12.94 9.64 4.16
N ARG A 48 -13.75 10.48 4.81
CA ARG A 48 -14.05 11.86 4.38
C ARG A 48 -13.27 12.93 5.19
N LYS A 49 -12.14 12.52 5.82
CA LYS A 49 -11.34 13.35 6.74
C LYS A 49 -12.13 13.86 7.98
N ARG A 50 -13.20 13.16 8.32
CA ARG A 50 -14.05 13.28 9.50
C ARG A 50 -14.25 11.89 10.08
N ASP A 51 -14.45 11.79 11.38
CA ASP A 51 -14.81 10.53 12.04
C ASP A 51 -16.28 10.24 11.76
N GLU A 52 -16.56 9.15 11.07
CA GLU A 52 -17.90 8.76 10.65
C GLU A 52 -18.08 7.25 10.77
N THR A 53 -19.30 6.81 11.05
CA THR A 53 -19.62 5.37 11.06
C THR A 53 -19.54 4.81 9.63
N LEU A 54 -18.94 3.63 9.47
CA LEU A 54 -18.77 2.97 8.17
C LEU A 54 -20.07 2.83 7.39
N SER A 55 -21.21 2.57 8.07
CA SER A 55 -22.54 2.49 7.47
C SER A 55 -23.02 3.83 6.92
N ASP A 56 -22.60 4.95 7.50
CA ASP A 56 -23.08 6.29 7.16
C ASP A 56 -22.27 6.98 6.08
N VAL A 57 -21.10 6.43 5.73
CA VAL A 57 -20.24 7.00 4.69
C VAL A 57 -20.70 6.56 3.30
N PRO A 58 -21.19 7.48 2.41
CA PRO A 58 -21.72 7.13 1.10
C PRO A 58 -20.63 6.92 0.04
N ILE A 59 -19.71 6.01 0.29
CA ILE A 59 -18.67 5.54 -0.63
C ILE A 59 -18.39 4.06 -0.36
N ALA A 60 -17.84 3.37 -1.34
CA ALA A 60 -17.33 2.02 -1.15
C ALA A 60 -16.02 2.05 -0.34
N VAL A 61 -16.04 1.56 0.90
CA VAL A 61 -14.90 1.55 1.80
C VAL A 61 -14.85 0.25 2.59
N THR A 62 -13.64 -0.35 2.71
CA THR A 62 -13.34 -1.48 3.59
C THR A 62 -12.49 -0.96 4.74
N ALA A 63 -12.85 -1.31 5.98
CA ALA A 63 -12.03 -1.05 7.16
C ALA A 63 -11.57 -2.38 7.78
N ILE A 64 -10.27 -2.49 8.02
CA ILE A 64 -9.63 -3.67 8.61
C ILE A 64 -8.96 -3.23 9.91
N ASP A 65 -9.44 -3.70 11.05
CA ASP A 65 -8.88 -3.35 12.34
C ASP A 65 -7.51 -3.99 12.60
N GLY A 66 -6.70 -3.36 13.46
CA GLY A 66 -5.33 -3.78 13.76
C GLY A 66 -5.25 -5.10 14.52
N ASP A 67 -6.25 -5.43 15.32
CA ASP A 67 -6.29 -6.70 16.06
C ASP A 67 -6.60 -7.85 15.09
N THR A 68 -7.46 -7.65 14.07
CA THR A 68 -7.64 -8.59 12.95
C THR A 68 -6.35 -8.79 12.16
N LEU A 69 -5.58 -7.72 11.88
CA LEU A 69 -4.28 -7.84 11.20
C LEU A 69 -3.32 -8.70 12.02
N THR A 70 -3.20 -8.43 13.31
CA THR A 70 -2.36 -9.20 14.25
C THR A 70 -2.82 -10.65 14.34
N ALA A 71 -4.13 -10.89 14.54
CA ALA A 71 -4.70 -12.22 14.66
C ALA A 71 -4.53 -13.09 13.40
N ARG A 72 -4.37 -12.49 12.23
CA ARG A 72 -4.12 -13.17 10.94
C ARG A 72 -2.67 -13.19 10.52
N GLY A 73 -1.76 -12.60 11.32
CA GLY A 73 -0.33 -12.50 10.99
C GLY A 73 -0.04 -11.64 9.77
N ILE A 74 -0.88 -10.62 9.52
CA ILE A 74 -0.75 -9.67 8.40
C ILE A 74 0.17 -8.54 8.84
N ASN A 75 1.30 -8.36 8.15
CA ASN A 75 2.36 -7.47 8.56
C ASN A 75 2.71 -6.39 7.53
N SER A 76 2.00 -6.32 6.41
CA SER A 76 2.16 -5.28 5.39
C SER A 76 0.82 -4.94 4.73
N VAL A 77 0.74 -3.76 4.09
CA VAL A 77 -0.44 -3.37 3.30
C VAL A 77 -0.68 -4.37 2.16
N ARG A 78 0.40 -4.89 1.56
CA ARG A 78 0.32 -5.93 0.53
C ARG A 78 -0.38 -7.20 1.05
N GLU A 79 0.00 -7.64 2.24
CA GLU A 79 -0.63 -8.82 2.86
C GLU A 79 -2.10 -8.53 3.24
N ALA A 80 -2.44 -7.30 3.65
CA ALA A 80 -3.80 -6.89 3.99
C ALA A 80 -4.76 -6.86 2.79
N ALA A 81 -4.24 -6.76 1.56
CA ALA A 81 -5.06 -6.70 0.35
C ALA A 81 -6.01 -7.89 0.19
N VAL A 82 -5.66 -9.07 0.72
CA VAL A 82 -6.52 -10.26 0.67
C VAL A 82 -7.84 -10.09 1.43
N LEU A 83 -7.93 -9.13 2.35
CA LEU A 83 -9.12 -8.85 3.15
C LEU A 83 -10.00 -7.74 2.53
N SER A 84 -9.55 -7.05 1.48
CA SER A 84 -10.28 -5.97 0.83
C SER A 84 -10.64 -6.35 -0.61
N PRO A 85 -11.92 -6.57 -0.92
CA PRO A 85 -12.34 -6.81 -2.30
C PRO A 85 -12.01 -5.60 -3.18
N GLY A 86 -11.67 -5.85 -4.45
CA GLY A 86 -11.30 -4.81 -5.40
C GLY A 86 -9.88 -4.24 -5.26
N LEU A 87 -9.17 -4.51 -4.17
CA LEU A 87 -7.77 -4.14 -3.99
C LEU A 87 -6.87 -5.26 -4.50
N ASN A 88 -6.06 -4.98 -5.51
CA ASN A 88 -5.08 -5.90 -6.05
C ASN A 88 -3.68 -5.34 -5.83
N ILE A 89 -2.87 -6.03 -5.03
CA ILE A 89 -1.45 -5.70 -4.83
C ILE A 89 -0.62 -6.91 -5.20
N ASN A 90 0.37 -6.71 -6.08
CA ASN A 90 1.40 -7.68 -6.41
C ASN A 90 2.75 -7.05 -6.11
N SER A 91 3.78 -7.88 -5.93
CA SER A 91 5.15 -7.42 -5.68
C SER A 91 6.13 -8.24 -6.50
N ASP A 92 7.22 -7.59 -6.92
CA ASP A 92 8.31 -8.27 -7.61
C ASP A 92 9.67 -8.07 -6.92
N GLY A 93 9.63 -7.81 -5.63
CA GLY A 93 10.84 -7.66 -4.81
C GLY A 93 10.61 -6.79 -3.58
N SER A 94 11.67 -6.59 -2.81
CA SER A 94 11.59 -5.95 -1.49
C SER A 94 11.15 -4.48 -1.52
N GLY A 95 11.30 -3.79 -2.65
CA GLY A 95 11.00 -2.35 -2.76
C GLY A 95 10.06 -1.99 -3.90
N ARG A 96 9.35 -2.96 -4.46
CA ARG A 96 8.48 -2.72 -5.62
C ARG A 96 7.14 -3.40 -5.41
N ALA A 97 6.08 -2.64 -5.54
CA ALA A 97 4.72 -3.15 -5.49
C ALA A 97 3.85 -2.45 -6.54
N PHE A 98 2.90 -3.21 -7.10
CA PHE A 98 1.84 -2.67 -7.93
C PHE A 98 0.57 -2.68 -7.14
N VAL A 99 -0.12 -1.58 -7.17
CA VAL A 99 -1.42 -1.45 -6.54
C VAL A 99 -2.43 -1.02 -7.58
N ALA A 100 -3.56 -1.69 -7.59
CA ALA A 100 -4.68 -1.31 -8.42
C ALA A 100 -6.00 -1.49 -7.67
N ILE A 101 -6.91 -0.57 -7.91
CA ILE A 101 -8.31 -0.64 -7.48
C ILE A 101 -9.17 -0.40 -8.72
N ARG A 102 -10.16 -1.27 -8.99
CA ARG A 102 -11.08 -1.15 -10.13
C ARG A 102 -10.41 -1.03 -11.51
N GLY A 103 -9.28 -1.71 -11.69
CA GLY A 103 -8.50 -1.66 -12.94
C GLY A 103 -7.55 -0.46 -13.04
N VAL A 104 -7.59 0.47 -12.11
CA VAL A 104 -6.66 1.60 -12.05
C VAL A 104 -5.49 1.26 -11.19
N GLY A 105 -4.30 1.33 -11.71
CA GLY A 105 -3.13 1.01 -10.94
C GLY A 105 -1.85 1.51 -11.53
N VAL A 106 -0.77 1.23 -10.80
CA VAL A 106 0.61 1.37 -11.22
C VAL A 106 1.18 0.01 -11.45
N THR A 107 2.04 -0.10 -12.42
CA THR A 107 2.85 -1.27 -12.65
C THR A 107 4.27 -1.10 -12.09
N LEU A 108 5.12 -2.06 -12.39
CA LEU A 108 6.49 -2.36 -12.00
C LEU A 108 7.50 -1.20 -11.97
N VAL A 109 7.17 0.02 -12.41
CA VAL A 109 8.17 1.07 -12.62
C VAL A 109 8.03 2.18 -11.58
N GLN A 110 9.11 2.49 -10.88
CA GLN A 110 9.13 3.55 -9.86
C GLN A 110 9.07 4.97 -10.43
N SER A 111 9.21 5.14 -11.75
CA SER A 111 9.14 6.43 -12.43
C SER A 111 7.71 6.96 -12.55
N VAL A 112 6.71 6.10 -12.48
CA VAL A 112 5.30 6.47 -12.61
C VAL A 112 4.69 6.72 -11.24
N GLN A 113 3.93 7.81 -11.14
CA GLN A 113 3.16 8.11 -9.93
C GLN A 113 2.07 7.05 -9.70
N PRO A 114 1.75 6.71 -8.44
CA PRO A 114 0.71 5.71 -8.16
C PRO A 114 -0.67 6.21 -8.63
N GLY A 115 -1.52 5.28 -9.09
CA GLY A 115 -2.94 5.55 -9.37
C GLY A 115 -3.83 5.32 -8.15
N VAL A 116 -3.29 4.70 -7.11
CA VAL A 116 -3.91 4.52 -5.78
C VAL A 116 -3.00 5.18 -4.76
N GLY A 117 -3.53 6.14 -4.01
CA GLY A 117 -2.78 6.87 -2.99
C GLY A 117 -2.59 6.04 -1.72
N LEU A 118 -1.36 6.02 -1.17
CA LEU A 118 -1.11 5.50 0.17
C LEU A 118 -0.93 6.66 1.14
N PHE A 119 -1.63 6.60 2.26
CA PHE A 119 -1.55 7.57 3.35
C PHE A 119 -1.25 6.84 4.65
N ILE A 120 -0.38 7.43 5.47
CA ILE A 120 -0.11 6.97 6.84
C ILE A 120 -0.44 8.14 7.76
N ASP A 121 -1.39 7.96 8.66
CA ASP A 121 -1.93 9.02 9.54
C ASP A 121 -2.36 10.29 8.77
N GLY A 122 -2.90 10.09 7.54
CA GLY A 122 -3.34 11.16 6.65
C GLY A 122 -2.22 11.85 5.86
N ILE A 123 -0.98 11.39 5.96
CA ILE A 123 0.19 11.91 5.25
C ILE A 123 0.45 11.08 4.00
N TYR A 124 0.47 11.73 2.84
CA TYR A 124 0.69 11.08 1.55
C TYR A 124 2.08 10.47 1.43
N GLN A 125 2.13 9.21 1.01
CA GLN A 125 3.35 8.46 0.70
C GLN A 125 3.50 8.34 -0.83
N PRO A 126 4.43 9.06 -1.46
CA PRO A 126 4.47 9.18 -2.92
C PRO A 126 5.05 7.97 -3.65
N ASN A 127 5.49 6.93 -2.92
CA ASN A 127 6.16 5.78 -3.52
C ASN A 127 5.50 4.46 -3.11
N THR A 128 5.23 3.60 -4.09
CA THR A 128 4.60 2.29 -3.87
C THR A 128 5.46 1.30 -3.06
N ALA A 129 6.76 1.57 -2.89
CA ALA A 129 7.62 0.75 -2.04
C ALA A 129 7.13 0.68 -0.59
N TYR A 130 6.46 1.73 -0.10
CA TYR A 130 5.86 1.75 1.24
C TYR A 130 4.76 0.69 1.45
N LEU A 131 4.19 0.13 0.38
CA LEU A 131 3.19 -0.95 0.47
C LEU A 131 3.77 -2.27 1.01
N ASN A 132 5.08 -2.47 0.89
CA ASN A 132 5.81 -3.62 1.42
C ASN A 132 6.40 -3.36 2.82
N ASN A 133 6.34 -2.12 3.32
CA ASN A 133 6.86 -1.78 4.63
C ASN A 133 6.08 -2.49 5.74
N PRO A 134 6.73 -2.80 6.87
CA PRO A 134 6.05 -3.41 7.99
C PRO A 134 4.96 -2.49 8.54
N LEU A 135 3.82 -3.09 8.86
CA LEU A 135 2.75 -2.44 9.61
C LEU A 135 3.10 -2.51 11.09
N LEU A 136 3.64 -1.42 11.64
CA LEU A 136 3.95 -1.35 13.07
C LEU A 136 2.85 -0.58 13.81
N ASP A 137 2.22 -1.27 14.78
CA ASP A 137 1.30 -0.66 15.73
C ASP A 137 0.10 0.06 15.08
N VAL A 138 -0.53 -0.64 14.14
CA VAL A 138 -1.67 -0.13 13.36
C VAL A 138 -2.97 -0.26 14.14
N ALA A 139 -3.78 0.81 14.15
CA ALA A 139 -5.14 0.79 14.66
C ALA A 139 -6.10 0.21 13.62
N ARG A 140 -5.99 0.65 12.35
CA ARG A 140 -6.79 0.14 11.24
C ARG A 140 -6.21 0.52 9.89
N ILE A 141 -6.65 -0.19 8.85
CA ILE A 141 -6.43 0.16 7.44
C ILE A 141 -7.79 0.44 6.81
N GLU A 142 -7.92 1.57 6.15
CA GLU A 142 -9.10 1.95 5.37
C GLU A 142 -8.76 1.91 3.88
N VAL A 143 -9.52 1.16 3.10
CA VAL A 143 -9.39 1.08 1.64
C VAL A 143 -10.58 1.78 1.00
N LEU A 144 -10.36 2.96 0.45
CA LEU A 144 -11.36 3.79 -0.21
C LEU A 144 -11.31 3.51 -1.71
N ARG A 145 -12.40 3.05 -2.28
CA ARG A 145 -12.48 2.70 -3.70
C ARG A 145 -13.11 3.81 -4.53
N GLY A 146 -12.69 3.92 -5.79
CA GLY A 146 -13.05 5.01 -6.69
C GLY A 146 -12.29 6.31 -6.37
N PRO A 147 -12.36 7.34 -7.24
CA PRO A 147 -11.57 8.55 -7.12
C PRO A 147 -11.77 9.27 -5.79
N GLN A 148 -10.67 9.56 -5.11
CA GLN A 148 -10.64 10.32 -3.86
C GLN A 148 -9.95 11.69 -4.03
N GLY A 149 -9.82 12.15 -5.28
CA GLY A 149 -9.04 13.33 -5.62
C GLY A 149 -9.47 14.60 -4.89
N THR A 150 -10.74 14.81 -4.64
CA THR A 150 -11.27 16.02 -3.99
C THR A 150 -10.68 16.23 -2.59
N LEU A 151 -10.57 15.20 -1.76
CA LEU A 151 -10.07 15.33 -0.39
C LEU A 151 -8.60 14.87 -0.25
N TYR A 152 -8.19 13.86 -0.99
CA TYR A 152 -6.86 13.26 -0.88
C TYR A 152 -5.87 13.77 -1.94
N GLY A 153 -6.38 14.34 -3.04
CA GLY A 153 -5.58 14.99 -4.08
C GLY A 153 -5.11 14.04 -5.18
N LYS A 154 -4.06 14.49 -5.86
CA LYS A 154 -3.45 13.76 -6.99
C LYS A 154 -3.15 12.31 -6.62
N ASN A 155 -3.07 11.44 -7.65
CA ASN A 155 -2.64 10.05 -7.50
C ASN A 155 -3.61 9.17 -6.67
N THR A 156 -4.86 9.57 -6.58
CA THR A 156 -5.96 8.81 -5.96
C THR A 156 -7.07 8.52 -6.96
N LEU A 157 -6.68 8.32 -8.21
CA LEU A 157 -7.53 8.07 -9.37
C LEU A 157 -8.37 6.78 -9.21
N GLY A 158 -7.74 5.69 -8.73
CA GLY A 158 -8.42 4.42 -8.43
C GLY A 158 -8.96 4.34 -7.01
N GLY A 159 -8.39 5.14 -6.11
CA GLY A 159 -8.74 5.10 -4.70
C GLY A 159 -7.61 5.52 -3.77
N ALA A 160 -7.82 5.31 -2.47
CA ALA A 160 -6.83 5.58 -1.45
C ALA A 160 -6.77 4.44 -0.42
N ILE A 161 -5.58 4.18 0.10
CA ILE A 161 -5.33 3.30 1.24
C ILE A 161 -4.85 4.20 2.38
N ASN A 162 -5.58 4.22 3.48
CA ASN A 162 -5.24 5.01 4.65
C ASN A 162 -4.90 4.08 5.81
N VAL A 163 -3.63 4.09 6.24
CA VAL A 163 -3.14 3.35 7.41
C VAL A 163 -3.16 4.28 8.60
N ILE A 164 -3.91 3.92 9.63
CA ILE A 164 -4.03 4.70 10.86
C ILE A 164 -3.31 3.96 11.96
N THR A 165 -2.32 4.61 12.58
CA THR A 165 -1.56 4.05 13.70
C THR A 165 -2.25 4.33 15.03
N ARG A 166 -1.96 3.50 16.04
CA ARG A 166 -2.50 3.70 17.39
C ARG A 166 -1.97 4.99 17.99
N GLN A 167 -2.83 5.71 18.69
CA GLN A 167 -2.50 6.92 19.41
C GLN A 167 -2.02 6.60 20.83
N PRO A 168 -1.35 7.54 21.53
CA PRO A 168 -1.09 7.42 22.97
C PRO A 168 -2.37 7.11 23.76
N SER A 169 -2.26 6.13 24.66
CA SER A 169 -3.35 5.70 25.53
C SER A 169 -3.44 6.59 26.78
N ASP A 170 -4.64 6.79 27.29
CA ASP A 170 -4.89 7.52 28.54
C ASP A 170 -4.57 6.68 29.79
N VAL A 171 -4.39 5.36 29.60
CA VAL A 171 -3.93 4.41 30.63
C VAL A 171 -2.63 3.76 30.20
N PHE A 172 -1.87 3.22 31.15
CA PHE A 172 -0.66 2.49 30.81
C PHE A 172 -1.01 1.19 30.09
N GLU A 173 -0.47 1.02 28.90
CA GLU A 173 -0.70 -0.12 28.00
C GLU A 173 0.62 -0.72 27.53
N VAL A 174 0.71 -2.04 27.57
CA VAL A 174 1.81 -2.81 26.96
C VAL A 174 1.24 -3.81 25.98
N ARG A 175 1.76 -3.81 24.76
CA ARG A 175 1.48 -4.85 23.74
C ARG A 175 2.78 -5.52 23.35
N ALA A 176 2.77 -6.84 23.20
CA ALA A 176 3.88 -7.61 22.67
C ALA A 176 3.37 -8.72 21.76
N ASN A 177 4.07 -8.96 20.65
CA ASN A 177 3.74 -10.02 19.73
C ASN A 177 5.03 -10.74 19.30
N GLY A 178 4.97 -12.06 19.21
CA GLY A 178 6.02 -12.89 18.67
C GLY A 178 5.45 -13.97 17.77
N SER A 179 6.09 -14.27 16.65
CA SER A 179 5.71 -15.40 15.81
C SER A 179 6.93 -16.06 15.19
N TYR A 180 6.82 -17.37 14.99
CA TYR A 180 7.76 -18.18 14.24
C TYR A 180 7.03 -19.08 13.26
N ALA A 181 7.52 -19.17 12.04
CA ALA A 181 6.92 -20.02 11.02
C ALA A 181 7.97 -20.63 10.08
N GLY A 182 7.69 -21.84 9.62
CA GLY A 182 8.46 -22.54 8.61
C GLY A 182 7.62 -22.93 7.38
N PRO A 183 8.31 -23.38 6.32
CA PRO A 183 9.71 -23.81 6.24
C PRO A 183 10.72 -22.71 5.94
N ASP A 184 10.35 -21.45 5.74
CA ASP A 184 11.20 -20.33 5.35
C ASP A 184 11.81 -19.58 6.54
N ASN A 185 11.84 -20.21 7.72
CA ASN A 185 12.46 -19.68 8.94
C ASN A 185 12.04 -18.23 9.23
N SER A 186 10.74 -17.96 9.08
CA SER A 186 10.17 -16.61 9.27
C SER A 186 9.87 -16.35 10.74
N TRP A 187 10.34 -15.23 11.27
CA TRP A 187 10.01 -14.81 12.63
C TRP A 187 9.79 -13.30 12.73
N LEU A 188 8.94 -12.92 13.67
CA LEU A 188 8.61 -11.54 14.00
C LEU A 188 8.59 -11.39 15.51
N VAL A 189 9.16 -10.29 16.00
CA VAL A 189 8.96 -9.81 17.37
C VAL A 189 8.58 -8.34 17.28
N SER A 190 7.52 -7.94 17.97
CA SER A 190 7.11 -6.54 18.06
C SER A 190 6.61 -6.21 19.46
N GLY A 191 6.71 -4.96 19.85
CA GLY A 191 6.19 -4.47 21.11
C GLY A 191 5.84 -2.99 21.05
N ALA A 192 4.89 -2.59 21.88
CA ALA A 192 4.51 -1.20 22.10
C ALA A 192 4.26 -0.92 23.59
N VAL A 193 4.64 0.26 24.02
CA VAL A 193 4.34 0.79 25.36
C VAL A 193 3.72 2.16 25.19
N SER A 194 2.63 2.41 25.89
CA SER A 194 1.88 3.67 25.82
C SER A 194 1.35 4.05 27.19
N GLY A 195 1.10 5.33 27.41
CA GLY A 195 0.44 5.81 28.62
C GLY A 195 0.63 7.31 28.85
N PRO A 196 0.04 7.84 29.93
CA PRO A 196 0.19 9.22 30.32
C PRO A 196 1.58 9.50 30.92
N ILE A 197 2.15 10.66 30.58
CA ILE A 197 3.33 11.24 31.24
C ILE A 197 2.89 12.24 32.30
N ALA A 198 1.88 13.06 31.99
CA ALA A 198 1.35 14.07 32.87
C ALA A 198 -0.18 14.12 32.76
N GLY A 199 -0.86 13.23 33.49
CA GLY A 199 -2.32 13.10 33.42
C GLY A 199 -2.83 13.02 31.97
N ASP A 200 -3.94 13.68 31.70
CA ASP A 200 -4.55 13.71 30.35
C ASP A 200 -3.87 14.74 29.42
N VAL A 201 -2.91 15.52 29.94
CA VAL A 201 -2.25 16.61 29.19
C VAL A 201 -1.17 16.11 28.28
N LEU A 202 -0.37 15.13 28.70
CA LEU A 202 0.76 14.62 27.91
C LEU A 202 0.80 13.10 27.96
N GLY A 203 0.62 12.48 26.82
CA GLY A 203 0.73 11.04 26.61
C GLY A 203 1.84 10.68 25.64
N PHE A 204 2.32 9.43 25.74
CA PHE A 204 3.32 8.86 24.84
C PHE A 204 2.94 7.49 24.34
N ARG A 205 3.50 7.13 23.18
CA ARG A 205 3.48 5.77 22.63
C ARG A 205 4.77 5.49 21.90
N ILE A 206 5.42 4.36 22.21
CA ILE A 206 6.63 3.90 21.53
C ILE A 206 6.39 2.47 21.10
N ALA A 207 6.66 2.16 19.83
CA ALA A 207 6.56 0.80 19.29
C ALA A 207 7.82 0.44 18.51
N ALA A 208 8.21 -0.83 18.56
CA ALA A 208 9.33 -1.37 17.79
C ALA A 208 9.03 -2.78 17.29
N SER A 209 9.62 -3.16 16.15
CA SER A 209 9.54 -4.53 15.62
C SER A 209 10.81 -4.93 14.92
N HIS A 210 11.06 -6.24 14.94
CA HIS A 210 12.04 -6.92 14.09
C HIS A 210 11.37 -8.10 13.41
N ARG A 211 11.54 -8.22 12.08
CA ARG A 211 11.08 -9.34 11.26
C ARG A 211 12.21 -9.85 10.40
N GLN A 212 12.33 -11.16 10.31
CA GLN A 212 13.24 -11.84 9.40
C GLN A 212 12.52 -12.98 8.71
N GLN A 213 12.88 -13.24 7.45
CA GLN A 213 12.51 -14.44 6.71
C GLN A 213 13.59 -14.79 5.69
N ASP A 214 13.86 -16.08 5.53
CA ASP A 214 14.82 -16.57 4.52
C ASP A 214 14.14 -16.65 3.13
N GLY A 215 12.82 -16.82 3.11
CA GLY A 215 12.01 -16.92 1.88
C GLY A 215 12.01 -18.33 1.28
N PHE A 216 11.54 -18.43 0.03
CA PHE A 216 11.31 -19.73 -0.63
C PHE A 216 12.11 -19.92 -1.92
N LEU A 217 12.99 -18.99 -2.27
CA LEU A 217 13.84 -19.06 -3.47
C LEU A 217 15.29 -19.35 -3.07
N THR A 218 15.95 -20.22 -3.83
CA THR A 218 17.36 -20.54 -3.64
C THR A 218 18.16 -20.12 -4.87
N ASN A 219 19.25 -19.39 -4.65
CA ASN A 219 20.28 -19.17 -5.67
C ASN A 219 21.19 -20.39 -5.73
N THR A 220 21.02 -21.21 -6.74
CA THR A 220 21.76 -22.48 -6.91
C THR A 220 23.21 -22.28 -7.34
N LEU A 221 23.56 -21.12 -7.90
CA LEU A 221 24.93 -20.78 -8.25
C LEU A 221 25.75 -20.39 -7.01
N LEU A 222 25.15 -19.59 -6.12
CA LEU A 222 25.82 -19.07 -4.93
C LEU A 222 25.54 -19.90 -3.65
N ASN A 223 24.59 -20.84 -3.73
CA ASN A 223 24.07 -21.62 -2.60
C ASN A 223 23.61 -20.72 -1.44
N LYS A 224 22.67 -19.77 -1.75
CA LYS A 224 22.14 -18.77 -0.83
C LYS A 224 20.65 -18.58 -1.04
N ASP A 225 19.95 -18.10 0.01
CA ASP A 225 18.56 -17.68 -0.10
C ASP A 225 18.46 -16.45 -1.00
N ALA A 226 17.49 -16.48 -1.94
CA ALA A 226 17.38 -15.52 -3.02
C ALA A 226 16.18 -14.56 -2.90
N ASN A 227 15.36 -14.70 -1.86
CA ASN A 227 14.28 -13.76 -1.54
C ASN A 227 14.15 -13.52 -0.03
N ARG A 228 15.27 -13.52 0.67
CA ARG A 228 15.33 -13.15 2.09
C ARG A 228 14.87 -11.70 2.30
N PHE A 229 14.27 -11.46 3.46
CA PHE A 229 13.73 -10.15 3.81
C PHE A 229 13.86 -9.91 5.31
N ASN A 230 14.48 -8.78 5.70
CA ASN A 230 14.65 -8.38 7.09
C ASN A 230 14.16 -6.96 7.27
N THR A 231 13.47 -6.67 8.37
CA THR A 231 13.04 -5.32 8.71
C THR A 231 13.25 -5.02 10.18
N ASP A 232 13.73 -3.81 10.46
CA ASP A 232 13.74 -3.19 11.78
C ASP A 232 12.92 -1.92 11.72
N SER A 233 11.98 -1.76 12.65
CA SER A 233 11.09 -0.60 12.68
C SER A 233 10.95 -0.06 14.10
N ILE A 234 10.92 1.26 14.22
CA ILE A 234 10.61 1.96 15.46
C ILE A 234 9.78 3.21 15.14
N ASN A 235 8.77 3.45 15.95
CA ASN A 235 8.07 4.73 15.96
C ASN A 235 7.88 5.24 17.41
N ALA A 236 7.78 6.55 17.55
CA ALA A 236 7.49 7.21 18.82
C ALA A 236 6.51 8.36 18.57
N THR A 237 5.46 8.42 19.36
CA THR A 237 4.41 9.44 19.30
C THR A 237 4.28 10.11 20.67
N LEU A 238 4.21 11.44 20.65
CA LEU A 238 3.85 12.28 21.79
C LEU A 238 2.57 13.02 21.47
N ARG A 239 1.63 13.06 22.40
CA ARG A 239 0.39 13.82 22.30
C ARG A 239 0.31 14.80 23.46
N LEU A 240 0.23 16.07 23.15
CA LEU A 240 0.00 17.17 24.08
C LEU A 240 -1.44 17.66 23.90
N ALA A 241 -2.25 17.65 24.95
CA ALA A 241 -3.64 18.11 24.97
C ALA A 241 -3.89 18.95 26.23
N PRO A 242 -3.41 20.22 26.28
CA PRO A 242 -3.52 21.06 27.46
C PRO A 242 -4.95 21.52 27.75
N SER A 243 -5.88 21.31 26.83
CA SER A 243 -7.33 21.56 26.97
C SER A 243 -8.10 20.65 26.03
N GLU A 244 -9.40 20.48 26.28
CA GLU A 244 -10.29 19.71 25.38
C GLU A 244 -10.34 20.30 23.95
N GLY A 245 -10.16 21.61 23.83
CA GLY A 245 -10.19 22.31 22.53
C GLY A 245 -8.89 22.33 21.76
N PHE A 246 -7.76 21.80 22.28
CA PHE A 246 -6.48 21.81 21.57
C PHE A 246 -5.69 20.53 21.77
N SER A 247 -5.16 19.98 20.70
CA SER A 247 -4.21 18.89 20.74
C SER A 247 -3.08 19.06 19.72
N LEU A 248 -1.87 18.60 20.10
CA LEU A 248 -0.69 18.52 19.24
C LEU A 248 -0.12 17.11 19.34
N THR A 249 -0.12 16.38 18.25
CA THR A 249 0.51 15.06 18.13
C THR A 249 1.76 15.17 17.28
N VAL A 250 2.89 14.70 17.80
CA VAL A 250 4.17 14.65 17.08
C VAL A 250 4.62 13.20 17.04
N LYS A 251 4.95 12.70 15.83
CA LYS A 251 5.41 11.33 15.61
C LYS A 251 6.71 11.33 14.82
N GLY A 252 7.68 10.54 15.30
CA GLY A 252 8.89 10.20 14.57
C GLY A 252 8.95 8.72 14.27
N TYR A 253 9.53 8.33 13.14
CA TYR A 253 9.70 6.91 12.79
C TYR A 253 11.00 6.64 12.04
N TYR A 254 11.46 5.40 12.13
CA TYR A 254 12.59 4.87 11.37
C TYR A 254 12.35 3.41 11.02
N ASP A 255 12.40 3.07 9.72
CA ASP A 255 12.34 1.71 9.23
C ASP A 255 13.61 1.40 8.43
N TRP A 256 14.18 0.24 8.68
CA TRP A 256 15.27 -0.31 7.88
C TRP A 256 14.82 -1.64 7.28
N VAL A 257 14.88 -1.73 5.95
CA VAL A 257 14.48 -2.90 5.17
C VAL A 257 15.67 -3.37 4.36
N ASP A 258 16.10 -4.61 4.58
CA ASP A 258 17.10 -5.30 3.77
C ASP A 258 16.45 -6.50 3.09
N GLY A 259 16.72 -6.67 1.80
CA GLY A 259 16.15 -7.77 1.03
C GLY A 259 16.88 -8.03 -0.27
N VAL A 260 16.25 -8.82 -1.11
CA VAL A 260 16.71 -9.07 -2.49
C VAL A 260 15.92 -8.16 -3.43
N ASN A 261 16.59 -7.58 -4.42
CA ASN A 261 15.97 -6.63 -5.36
C ASN A 261 14.86 -7.35 -6.15
N VAL A 262 15.05 -7.81 -7.32
CA VAL A 262 14.03 -8.45 -8.17
C VAL A 262 14.38 -9.93 -8.39
N PRO A 263 13.92 -10.86 -7.53
CA PRO A 263 14.36 -12.26 -7.54
C PRO A 263 13.62 -13.11 -8.58
N TYR A 264 13.68 -12.75 -9.85
CA TYR A 264 13.04 -13.51 -10.92
C TYR A 264 13.77 -14.83 -11.19
N SER A 265 13.02 -15.93 -11.17
CA SER A 265 13.44 -17.22 -11.73
C SER A 265 13.27 -17.21 -13.24
N ARG A 266 14.23 -17.77 -13.97
CA ARG A 266 14.06 -18.08 -15.41
C ARG A 266 13.19 -19.32 -15.54
N VAL A 267 12.04 -19.16 -16.20
CA VAL A 267 11.02 -20.21 -16.32
C VAL A 267 10.74 -20.55 -17.79
N SER A 268 10.23 -21.76 -18.04
CA SER A 268 9.89 -22.25 -19.38
C SER A 268 8.48 -21.89 -19.82
N GLY A 269 7.64 -21.37 -18.93
CA GLY A 269 6.27 -20.97 -19.22
C GLY A 269 5.43 -20.75 -17.96
N PRO A 270 4.15 -20.36 -18.12
CA PRO A 270 3.28 -19.91 -17.02
C PRO A 270 2.79 -21.04 -16.08
N LYS A 271 3.31 -22.25 -16.22
CA LYS A 271 3.09 -23.39 -15.31
C LYS A 271 4.38 -23.96 -14.73
N ASP A 272 5.52 -23.31 -14.99
CA ASP A 272 6.82 -23.70 -14.43
C ASP A 272 7.08 -22.89 -13.15
N TYR A 273 6.56 -23.39 -12.03
CA TYR A 273 6.66 -22.75 -10.71
C TYR A 273 7.98 -23.04 -9.98
N ARG A 274 9.10 -23.11 -10.72
CA ARG A 274 10.42 -23.33 -10.13
C ARG A 274 10.77 -22.22 -9.15
N ARG A 275 11.59 -22.57 -8.16
CA ARG A 275 11.99 -21.69 -7.06
C ARG A 275 13.50 -21.60 -6.92
N ASP A 276 14.20 -21.74 -8.02
CA ASP A 276 15.63 -21.54 -8.12
C ASP A 276 15.96 -20.36 -9.03
N VAL A 277 16.99 -19.65 -8.67
CA VAL A 277 17.62 -18.61 -9.47
C VAL A 277 19.10 -18.92 -9.64
N GLN A 278 19.73 -18.33 -10.63
CA GLN A 278 21.15 -18.53 -10.93
C GLN A 278 21.84 -17.16 -11.09
N PHE A 279 21.57 -16.24 -10.19
CA PHE A 279 22.25 -14.95 -10.19
C PHE A 279 23.73 -15.13 -9.85
N ASN A 280 24.58 -14.36 -10.56
CA ASN A 280 26.02 -14.30 -10.24
C ASN A 280 26.32 -13.32 -9.08
N THR A 281 25.29 -12.63 -8.55
CA THR A 281 25.37 -11.71 -7.41
C THR A 281 24.34 -12.06 -6.35
N LEU A 282 24.45 -11.47 -5.14
CA LEU A 282 23.42 -11.61 -4.11
C LEU A 282 22.16 -10.79 -4.39
N ASN A 283 22.22 -9.90 -5.37
CA ASN A 283 21.12 -9.03 -5.79
C ASN A 283 20.46 -8.28 -4.63
N GLU A 284 21.27 -7.80 -3.68
CA GLU A 284 20.82 -7.17 -2.45
C GLU A 284 20.29 -5.75 -2.69
N ILE A 285 19.31 -5.37 -1.88
CA ILE A 285 18.84 -4.00 -1.78
C ILE A 285 18.52 -3.65 -0.34
N SER A 286 18.79 -2.41 0.03
CA SER A 286 18.51 -1.86 1.35
C SER A 286 17.72 -0.56 1.22
N TYR A 287 16.69 -0.40 2.05
CA TYR A 287 15.92 0.83 2.19
C TYR A 287 15.98 1.34 3.62
N LYS A 288 16.07 2.66 3.76
CA LYS A 288 15.94 3.37 5.03
C LYS A 288 14.87 4.44 4.89
N TYR A 289 13.80 4.27 5.63
CA TYR A 289 12.71 5.23 5.71
C TYR A 289 12.79 5.93 7.07
N ARG A 290 12.59 7.22 7.08
CA ARG A 290 12.58 8.01 8.31
C ARG A 290 11.77 9.27 8.10
N GLY A 291 11.10 9.70 9.13
CA GLY A 291 10.31 10.92 9.05
C GLY A 291 9.90 11.43 10.41
N ILE A 292 9.44 12.65 10.38
CA ILE A 292 8.77 13.30 11.49
C ILE A 292 7.54 14.01 10.96
N ASN A 293 6.45 13.90 11.71
CA ASN A 293 5.23 14.63 11.40
C ASN A 293 4.63 15.24 12.67
N ALA A 294 3.83 16.27 12.46
CA ALA A 294 3.09 16.93 13.52
C ALA A 294 1.67 17.23 13.02
N ARG A 295 0.70 16.99 13.90
CA ARG A 295 -0.71 17.32 13.70
C ARG A 295 -1.16 18.20 14.87
N ALA A 296 -1.57 19.42 14.59
CA ALA A 296 -2.23 20.30 15.55
C ALA A 296 -3.71 20.40 15.20
N GLU A 297 -4.57 20.27 16.20
CA GLU A 297 -6.02 20.42 16.07
C GLU A 297 -6.51 21.41 17.12
N ALA A 298 -7.34 22.36 16.70
CA ALA A 298 -7.90 23.38 17.55
C ALA A 298 -9.40 23.53 17.30
N ASP A 299 -10.20 23.46 18.35
CA ASP A 299 -11.59 23.86 18.35
C ASP A 299 -11.64 25.40 18.44
N LEU A 300 -12.21 26.05 17.43
CA LEU A 300 -12.32 27.50 17.36
C LEU A 300 -13.66 28.01 17.95
N GLY A 301 -14.51 27.09 18.43
CA GLY A 301 -15.87 27.38 18.84
C GLY A 301 -16.83 27.52 17.66
N GLY A 302 -18.12 27.57 17.95
CA GLY A 302 -19.17 27.73 16.93
C GLY A 302 -19.21 26.57 15.92
N GLY A 303 -18.84 25.33 16.33
CA GLY A 303 -18.83 24.14 15.45
C GLY A 303 -17.69 24.14 14.43
N SER A 304 -16.61 24.92 14.69
CA SER A 304 -15.47 25.01 13.76
C SER A 304 -14.21 24.40 14.35
N LYS A 305 -13.57 23.49 13.60
CA LYS A 305 -12.32 22.81 13.96
C LYS A 305 -11.24 23.08 12.92
N LEU A 306 -10.08 23.62 13.38
CA LEU A 306 -8.90 23.81 12.55
C LEU A 306 -7.93 22.63 12.74
N SER A 307 -7.44 22.06 11.64
CA SER A 307 -6.39 21.04 11.64
C SER A 307 -5.21 21.50 10.79
N VAL A 308 -3.99 21.39 11.31
CA VAL A 308 -2.75 21.65 10.59
C VAL A 308 -1.88 20.40 10.67
N ILE A 309 -1.46 19.86 9.53
CA ILE A 309 -0.66 18.63 9.42
C ILE A 309 0.58 18.95 8.61
N GLY A 310 1.75 18.79 9.22
CA GLY A 310 3.05 18.93 8.55
C GLY A 310 3.85 17.65 8.63
N ALA A 311 4.56 17.29 7.58
CA ALA A 311 5.45 16.12 7.57
C ALA A 311 6.72 16.38 6.77
N TYR A 312 7.80 15.72 7.20
CA TYR A 312 9.06 15.63 6.50
C TYR A 312 9.54 14.18 6.51
N ASP A 313 9.59 13.58 5.33
CA ASP A 313 9.90 12.17 5.13
C ASP A 313 11.11 12.01 4.21
N MET A 314 11.93 11.01 4.47
CA MET A 314 13.07 10.63 3.65
C MET A 314 13.09 9.11 3.45
N ARG A 315 13.27 8.69 2.20
CA ARG A 315 13.65 7.34 1.84
C ARG A 315 15.00 7.35 1.17
N ASN A 316 15.91 6.48 1.60
CA ASN A 316 17.16 6.20 0.89
C ASN A 316 17.16 4.73 0.49
N SER A 317 17.59 4.42 -0.72
CA SER A 317 17.86 3.05 -1.13
C SER A 317 19.29 2.89 -1.63
N PHE A 318 19.81 1.67 -1.48
CA PHE A 318 21.11 1.28 -1.99
C PHE A 318 21.08 -0.17 -2.45
N SER A 319 21.42 -0.39 -3.71
CA SER A 319 21.68 -1.71 -4.28
C SER A 319 23.15 -1.76 -4.70
N PRO A 320 23.97 -2.49 -3.97
CA PRO A 320 25.41 -2.56 -4.26
C PRO A 320 25.71 -3.39 -5.50
N ASP A 321 24.80 -4.29 -5.88
CA ASP A 321 25.06 -5.29 -6.89
C ASP A 321 23.77 -5.97 -7.37
N SER A 322 23.11 -5.38 -8.34
CA SER A 322 21.91 -5.96 -8.98
C SER A 322 22.29 -6.71 -10.24
N ASP A 323 21.80 -7.96 -10.34
CA ASP A 323 21.84 -8.77 -11.54
C ASP A 323 20.73 -8.31 -12.50
N GLY A 324 21.12 -7.75 -13.65
CA GLY A 324 20.19 -7.24 -14.66
C GLY A 324 19.87 -8.24 -15.77
N ASP A 325 20.58 -9.36 -15.85
CA ASP A 325 20.34 -10.41 -16.87
C ASP A 325 19.69 -11.67 -16.31
N PHE A 326 19.51 -11.76 -14.99
CA PHE A 326 18.85 -12.87 -14.29
C PHE A 326 19.51 -14.22 -14.53
N GLY A 327 20.83 -14.25 -14.73
CA GLY A 327 21.55 -15.47 -15.14
C GLY A 327 22.94 -15.63 -14.51
N PRO A 328 23.61 -16.77 -14.85
CA PRO A 328 24.91 -17.10 -14.29
C PRO A 328 26.07 -16.31 -14.92
N VAL A 329 25.84 -15.63 -16.02
CA VAL A 329 26.86 -14.86 -16.77
C VAL A 329 26.67 -13.39 -16.46
N ASN A 330 27.73 -12.71 -16.05
CA ASN A 330 27.68 -11.27 -15.72
C ASN A 330 27.61 -10.42 -17.02
N THR A 331 26.44 -10.36 -17.64
CA THR A 331 26.19 -9.55 -18.84
C THR A 331 25.74 -8.15 -18.47
N VAL A 332 24.87 -8.01 -17.48
CA VAL A 332 24.36 -6.71 -17.02
C VAL A 332 24.40 -6.64 -15.51
N ARG A 333 25.19 -5.71 -15.00
CA ARG A 333 25.30 -5.43 -13.57
C ARG A 333 24.92 -3.98 -13.28
N THR A 334 24.10 -3.76 -12.27
CA THR A 334 23.68 -2.41 -11.87
C THR A 334 24.04 -2.14 -10.41
N VAL A 335 24.70 -1.01 -10.17
CA VAL A 335 24.90 -0.43 -8.84
C VAL A 335 24.03 0.84 -8.76
N GLY A 336 23.14 0.90 -7.78
CA GLY A 336 22.18 1.99 -7.69
C GLY A 336 22.06 2.58 -6.28
N ARG A 337 21.93 3.90 -6.23
CA ARG A 337 21.54 4.65 -5.03
C ARG A 337 20.44 5.60 -5.39
N ASP A 338 19.38 5.63 -4.61
CA ASP A 338 18.38 6.68 -4.75
C ASP A 338 17.97 7.26 -3.39
N SER A 339 17.45 8.47 -3.42
CA SER A 339 16.83 9.12 -2.28
C SER A 339 15.58 9.84 -2.72
N LEU A 340 14.55 9.78 -1.90
CA LEU A 340 13.33 10.56 -2.02
C LEU A 340 13.15 11.34 -0.73
N ARG A 341 13.00 12.65 -0.85
CA ARG A 341 12.62 13.55 0.23
C ARG A 341 11.25 14.13 -0.08
N THR A 342 10.36 14.09 0.88
CA THR A 342 9.02 14.66 0.77
C THR A 342 8.78 15.60 1.95
N MET A 343 8.26 16.78 1.66
CA MET A 343 7.75 17.73 2.64
C MET A 343 6.30 18.02 2.29
N THR A 344 5.40 17.91 3.26
CA THR A 344 3.97 18.20 3.08
C THR A 344 3.47 19.14 4.17
N LEU A 345 2.53 20.00 3.79
CA LEU A 345 1.76 20.83 4.71
C LEU A 345 0.31 20.87 4.24
N GLU A 346 -0.59 20.52 5.12
CA GLU A 346 -2.03 20.63 4.90
C GLU A 346 -2.68 21.41 6.04
N THR A 347 -3.54 22.36 5.70
CA THR A 347 -4.37 23.09 6.67
C THR A 347 -5.81 22.93 6.25
N ARG A 348 -6.67 22.55 7.21
CA ARG A 348 -8.11 22.32 7.02
C ARG A 348 -8.90 23.07 8.06
N LEU A 349 -10.04 23.60 7.63
CA LEU A 349 -11.10 24.13 8.50
C LEU A 349 -12.37 23.32 8.22
N ASP A 350 -12.85 22.64 9.24
CA ASP A 350 -14.14 21.98 9.27
C ASP A 350 -15.12 22.86 10.05
N SER A 351 -16.28 23.21 9.48
CA SER A 351 -17.23 24.14 10.10
C SER A 351 -18.66 23.69 9.90
N GLU A 352 -19.42 23.70 10.98
CA GLU A 352 -20.88 23.54 11.01
C GLU A 352 -21.54 24.92 11.03
N TRP A 353 -22.12 25.35 9.91
CA TRP A 353 -22.74 26.68 9.79
C TRP A 353 -24.18 26.69 10.29
N THR A 354 -24.88 25.60 10.05
CA THR A 354 -26.26 25.35 10.49
C THR A 354 -26.43 23.84 10.69
N ASP A 355 -27.52 23.40 11.28
CA ASP A 355 -27.89 21.98 11.38
C ASP A 355 -27.94 21.27 9.99
N GLN A 356 -28.11 22.03 8.92
CA GLN A 356 -28.24 21.52 7.57
C GLN A 356 -26.99 21.68 6.71
N ILE A 357 -26.08 22.62 7.03
CA ILE A 357 -24.93 22.95 6.18
C ILE A 357 -23.66 22.90 6.99
N SER A 358 -22.73 22.07 6.56
CA SER A 358 -21.36 22.07 7.03
C SER A 358 -20.38 22.06 5.85
N THR A 359 -19.15 22.53 6.09
CA THR A 359 -18.11 22.61 5.08
C THR A 359 -16.78 22.12 5.63
N LEU A 360 -16.01 21.46 4.80
CA LEU A 360 -14.60 21.19 5.02
C LEU A 360 -13.82 21.86 3.89
N VAL A 361 -12.97 22.83 4.23
CA VAL A 361 -12.12 23.54 3.26
C VAL A 361 -10.66 23.42 3.65
N GLY A 362 -9.76 23.45 2.68
CA GLY A 362 -8.35 23.35 3.00
C GLY A 362 -7.42 23.74 1.86
N VAL A 363 -6.14 23.86 2.24
CA VAL A 363 -5.03 24.08 1.33
C VAL A 363 -3.96 23.04 1.58
N PHE A 364 -3.22 22.69 0.52
CA PHE A 364 -2.18 21.69 0.56
C PHE A 364 -0.95 22.14 -0.22
N TYR A 365 0.22 21.86 0.32
CA TYR A 365 1.50 22.01 -0.34
C TYR A 365 2.32 20.74 -0.18
N SER A 366 3.02 20.32 -1.25
CA SER A 366 4.09 19.33 -1.14
C SER A 366 5.28 19.68 -2.02
N ASN A 367 6.48 19.36 -1.52
CA ASN A 367 7.73 19.34 -2.26
C ASN A 367 8.31 17.94 -2.23
N GLU A 368 8.49 17.34 -3.40
CA GLU A 368 9.07 16.01 -3.58
C GLU A 368 10.40 16.18 -4.32
N ALA A 369 11.50 15.66 -3.78
CA ALA A 369 12.81 15.69 -4.41
C ALA A 369 13.42 14.30 -4.46
N THR A 370 13.64 13.77 -5.67
CA THR A 370 14.29 12.47 -5.91
C THR A 370 15.68 12.71 -6.49
N ASN A 371 16.70 12.04 -5.93
CA ASN A 371 18.02 11.95 -6.54
C ASN A 371 18.33 10.48 -6.77
N ALA A 372 18.78 10.11 -7.96
CA ALA A 372 19.22 8.79 -8.31
C ALA A 372 20.60 8.84 -8.97
N ASP A 373 21.45 7.87 -8.60
CA ASP A 373 22.77 7.65 -9.18
C ASP A 373 22.88 6.15 -9.48
N VAL A 374 22.86 5.81 -10.74
CA VAL A 374 22.83 4.43 -11.23
C VAL A 374 23.98 4.20 -12.19
N THR A 375 24.76 3.19 -11.92
CA THR A 375 25.86 2.76 -12.79
C THR A 375 25.55 1.37 -13.33
N ASP A 376 25.34 1.28 -14.64
CA ASP A 376 25.19 0.03 -15.38
C ASP A 376 26.54 -0.36 -15.97
N THR A 377 26.91 -1.64 -15.82
CA THR A 377 28.03 -2.26 -16.51
C THR A 377 27.49 -3.34 -17.41
N ILE A 378 27.66 -3.18 -18.72
CA ILE A 378 27.23 -4.13 -19.74
C ILE A 378 28.46 -4.81 -20.31
N SER A 379 28.57 -6.11 -20.12
CA SER A 379 29.70 -6.93 -20.59
C SER A 379 29.27 -7.78 -21.78
N LEU A 380 29.91 -7.56 -22.92
CA LEU A 380 29.61 -8.25 -24.17
C LEU A 380 30.89 -8.92 -24.70
N VAL A 381 30.75 -10.00 -25.45
CA VAL A 381 31.84 -10.59 -26.20
C VAL A 381 31.72 -10.16 -27.65
N HIS A 382 32.56 -9.20 -28.06
CA HIS A 382 32.58 -8.77 -29.44
C HIS A 382 33.36 -9.79 -30.30
N PRO A 383 32.84 -10.20 -31.47
CA PRO A 383 33.44 -11.25 -32.30
C PRO A 383 34.88 -10.96 -32.72
N VAL A 384 35.26 -9.69 -32.84
CA VAL A 384 36.59 -9.25 -33.29
C VAL A 384 37.49 -8.76 -32.14
N PHE A 385 36.91 -8.05 -31.17
CA PHE A 385 37.68 -7.39 -30.10
C PHE A 385 37.70 -8.19 -28.77
N GLY A 386 37.01 -9.33 -28.72
CA GLY A 386 36.91 -10.10 -27.47
C GLY A 386 35.97 -9.45 -26.45
N PRO A 387 36.19 -9.66 -25.14
CA PRO A 387 35.36 -9.09 -24.08
C PRO A 387 35.42 -7.56 -24.05
N ILE A 388 34.26 -6.90 -24.09
CA ILE A 388 34.11 -5.46 -23.99
C ILE A 388 33.18 -5.16 -22.83
N SER A 389 33.56 -4.19 -21.97
CA SER A 389 32.68 -3.69 -20.90
C SER A 389 32.33 -2.23 -21.18
N ILE A 390 31.04 -1.92 -21.23
CA ILE A 390 30.51 -0.57 -21.35
C ILE A 390 29.99 -0.16 -19.98
N VAL A 391 30.58 0.90 -19.43
CA VAL A 391 30.13 1.47 -18.16
C VAL A 391 29.36 2.73 -18.43
N ARG A 392 28.12 2.81 -17.96
CA ARG A 392 27.24 3.96 -18.09
C ARG A 392 26.78 4.41 -16.71
N ASN A 393 27.18 5.61 -16.31
CA ASN A 393 26.65 6.24 -15.11
C ASN A 393 25.51 7.21 -15.48
N THR A 394 24.37 7.08 -14.83
CA THR A 394 23.21 7.96 -15.01
C THR A 394 22.88 8.63 -13.68
N VAL A 395 22.97 9.95 -13.64
CA VAL A 395 22.56 10.74 -12.47
C VAL A 395 21.32 11.53 -12.84
N SER A 396 20.30 11.49 -11.98
CA SER A 396 19.06 12.26 -12.18
C SER A 396 18.62 12.93 -10.87
N LYS A 397 18.12 14.17 -11.03
CA LYS A 397 17.49 14.95 -9.96
C LYS A 397 16.12 15.41 -10.46
N ASN A 398 15.08 14.93 -9.79
CA ASN A 398 13.69 15.32 -10.07
C ASN A 398 13.13 16.07 -8.88
N VAL A 399 12.50 17.22 -9.14
CA VAL A 399 11.82 18.01 -8.11
C VAL A 399 10.40 18.26 -8.59
N ALA A 400 9.43 18.09 -7.69
CA ALA A 400 8.03 18.40 -7.93
C ALA A 400 7.49 19.25 -6.79
N ASP A 401 6.89 20.39 -7.13
CA ASP A 401 6.14 21.23 -6.22
C ASP A 401 4.65 21.13 -6.57
N THR A 402 3.82 20.81 -5.60
CA THR A 402 2.37 20.72 -5.76
C THR A 402 1.69 21.68 -4.80
N TYR A 403 0.76 22.46 -5.32
CA TYR A 403 -0.11 23.36 -4.59
C TYR A 403 -1.56 22.98 -4.86
N ALA A 404 -2.39 22.96 -3.82
CA ALA A 404 -3.81 22.71 -4.01
C ALA A 404 -4.68 23.51 -3.04
N ALA A 405 -5.90 23.81 -3.50
CA ALA A 405 -6.99 24.28 -2.67
C ALA A 405 -8.20 23.36 -2.90
N PHE A 406 -8.89 23.02 -1.84
CA PHE A 406 -10.02 22.09 -1.89
C PHE A 406 -11.12 22.47 -0.90
N GLY A 407 -12.32 22.00 -1.19
CA GLY A 407 -13.45 22.12 -0.26
C GLY A 407 -14.56 21.15 -0.61
N THR A 408 -15.32 20.79 0.41
CA THR A 408 -16.56 20.03 0.29
C THR A 408 -17.62 20.67 1.15
N MET A 409 -18.78 20.93 0.57
CA MET A 409 -19.98 21.35 1.25
C MET A 409 -20.88 20.13 1.43
N PHE A 410 -21.37 19.91 2.63
CA PHE A 410 -22.35 18.90 2.98
C PHE A 410 -23.67 19.61 3.30
N TRP A 411 -24.70 19.27 2.54
CA TRP A 411 -26.04 19.80 2.73
C TRP A 411 -27.01 18.68 3.11
N LYS A 412 -27.59 18.77 4.28
CA LYS A 412 -28.60 17.85 4.82
C LYS A 412 -29.94 18.56 4.88
N PRO A 413 -30.73 18.56 3.77
CA PRO A 413 -32.05 19.24 3.75
C PRO A 413 -33.02 18.70 4.80
N ASN A 414 -32.82 17.46 5.21
CA ASN A 414 -33.52 16.80 6.32
C ASN A 414 -32.64 15.64 6.83
N SER A 415 -33.13 14.86 7.81
CA SER A 415 -32.43 13.72 8.43
C SER A 415 -32.07 12.57 7.45
N ASP A 416 -32.81 12.47 6.34
CA ASP A 416 -32.72 11.31 5.44
C ASP A 416 -31.78 11.56 4.26
N TRP A 417 -31.59 12.80 3.85
CA TRP A 417 -30.83 13.16 2.67
C TRP A 417 -29.53 13.88 3.00
N GLU A 418 -28.47 13.53 2.31
CA GLU A 418 -27.23 14.31 2.27
C GLU A 418 -26.79 14.51 0.81
N VAL A 419 -26.44 15.74 0.47
CA VAL A 419 -25.79 16.12 -0.79
C VAL A 419 -24.41 16.65 -0.44
N ALA A 420 -23.35 15.97 -0.89
CA ALA A 420 -21.97 16.41 -0.73
C ALA A 420 -21.43 16.90 -2.09
N LEU A 421 -21.07 18.18 -2.15
CA LEU A 421 -20.49 18.82 -3.34
C LEU A 421 -19.04 19.20 -3.02
N GLY A 422 -18.10 18.56 -3.66
CA GLY A 422 -16.67 18.78 -3.48
C GLY A 422 -15.98 19.28 -4.73
N LEU A 423 -14.96 20.10 -4.55
CA LEU A 423 -14.09 20.59 -5.61
C LEU A 423 -12.66 20.75 -5.10
N ARG A 424 -11.70 20.34 -5.92
CA ARG A 424 -10.27 20.58 -5.68
C ARG A 424 -9.60 21.06 -6.97
N TYR A 425 -8.66 21.98 -6.80
CA TYR A 425 -7.75 22.40 -7.84
C TYR A 425 -6.31 22.10 -7.42
N ASP A 426 -5.60 21.35 -8.24
CA ASP A 426 -4.18 21.07 -8.08
C ASP A 426 -3.37 21.76 -9.17
N ARG A 427 -2.19 22.28 -8.80
CA ARG A 427 -1.16 22.76 -9.71
C ARG A 427 0.16 22.12 -9.34
N GLU A 428 0.78 21.42 -10.29
CA GLU A 428 2.06 20.75 -10.13
C GLU A 428 3.10 21.31 -11.10
N ASN A 429 4.31 21.57 -10.61
CA ASN A 429 5.48 21.93 -11.41
C ASN A 429 6.56 20.88 -11.17
N ARG A 430 7.02 20.23 -12.24
CA ARG A 430 8.07 19.21 -12.17
C ARG A 430 9.27 19.61 -13.00
N VAL A 431 10.47 19.33 -12.49
CA VAL A 431 11.73 19.60 -13.17
C VAL A 431 12.64 18.39 -13.04
N SER A 432 13.18 17.93 -14.17
CA SER A 432 14.18 16.85 -14.22
C SER A 432 15.50 17.36 -14.81
N ARG A 433 16.58 17.14 -14.08
CA ARG A 433 17.96 17.38 -14.53
C ARG A 433 18.70 16.06 -14.51
N SER A 434 19.37 15.72 -15.61
CA SER A 434 20.05 14.42 -15.74
C SER A 434 21.40 14.59 -16.44
N SER A 435 22.32 13.67 -16.16
CA SER A 435 23.55 13.49 -16.92
C SER A 435 23.79 12.01 -17.19
N ILE A 436 24.47 11.70 -18.30
CA ILE A 436 24.91 10.35 -18.65
C ILE A 436 26.42 10.40 -18.82
N SER A 437 27.13 9.62 -18.02
CA SER A 437 28.62 9.55 -18.04
C SER A 437 29.26 10.93 -18.05
N GLY A 438 28.76 11.85 -17.20
CA GLY A 438 29.23 13.22 -17.08
C GLY A 438 28.64 14.23 -18.08
N THR A 439 28.02 13.78 -19.17
CA THR A 439 27.38 14.66 -20.15
C THR A 439 26.04 15.16 -19.62
N ILE A 440 25.90 16.46 -19.40
CA ILE A 440 24.65 17.07 -18.91
C ILE A 440 23.64 17.13 -20.05
N LEU A 441 22.44 16.69 -19.77
CA LEU A 441 21.31 16.68 -20.69
C LEU A 441 20.42 17.92 -20.53
N PRO A 442 19.66 18.31 -21.57
CA PRO A 442 18.67 19.36 -21.45
C PRO A 442 17.70 19.13 -20.29
N THR A 443 17.44 20.19 -19.53
CA THR A 443 16.46 20.13 -18.42
C THR A 443 15.06 19.90 -18.96
N ALA A 444 14.40 18.84 -18.49
CA ALA A 444 12.99 18.60 -18.78
C ALA A 444 12.10 19.29 -17.75
N LYS A 445 11.00 19.86 -18.19
CA LYS A 445 10.01 20.53 -17.33
C LYS A 445 8.61 20.08 -17.72
N LEU A 446 7.78 19.83 -16.71
CA LEU A 446 6.37 19.47 -16.88
C LEU A 446 5.54 20.33 -15.92
N LYS A 447 4.45 20.88 -16.41
CA LYS A 447 3.47 21.61 -15.60
C LYS A 447 2.10 21.02 -15.86
N SER A 448 1.37 20.75 -14.81
CA SER A 448 -0.01 20.30 -14.89
C SER A 448 -0.90 21.08 -13.93
N SER A 449 -2.16 21.18 -14.28
CA SER A 449 -3.19 21.74 -13.41
C SER A 449 -4.49 21.01 -13.69
N GLU A 450 -5.18 20.58 -12.60
CA GLU A 450 -6.35 19.73 -12.72
C GLU A 450 -7.44 20.10 -11.73
N TRP A 451 -8.68 20.05 -12.22
CA TRP A 451 -9.86 20.17 -11.40
C TRP A 451 -10.44 18.79 -11.07
N GLN A 452 -10.77 18.56 -9.81
CA GLN A 452 -11.32 17.30 -9.33
C GLN A 452 -12.67 17.52 -8.62
N PRO A 453 -13.75 17.65 -9.39
CA PRO A 453 -15.10 17.74 -8.84
C PRO A 453 -15.57 16.38 -8.31
N LYS A 454 -16.43 16.40 -7.31
CA LYS A 454 -17.17 15.25 -6.78
C LYS A 454 -18.56 15.70 -6.35
N LEU A 455 -19.57 14.94 -6.77
CA LEU A 455 -20.94 15.07 -6.28
C LEU A 455 -21.37 13.70 -5.73
N THR A 456 -21.85 13.68 -4.51
CA THR A 456 -22.46 12.49 -3.91
C THR A 456 -23.81 12.86 -3.35
N VAL A 457 -24.83 12.07 -3.65
CA VAL A 457 -26.17 12.18 -3.08
C VAL A 457 -26.49 10.87 -2.38
N SER A 458 -26.84 10.92 -1.12
CA SER A 458 -27.24 9.75 -0.34
C SER A 458 -28.60 9.95 0.32
N ARG A 459 -29.26 8.81 0.55
CA ARG A 459 -30.54 8.77 1.25
C ARG A 459 -30.55 7.61 2.26
N LYS A 460 -30.91 7.90 3.49
CA LYS A 460 -31.31 6.94 4.52
C LYS A 460 -32.79 6.64 4.36
N TRP A 461 -33.13 5.40 4.01
CA TRP A 461 -34.50 4.94 3.88
C TRP A 461 -35.06 4.47 5.22
N THR A 462 -34.19 3.91 6.02
CA THR A 462 -34.39 3.50 7.40
C THR A 462 -33.11 3.79 8.17
N PRO A 463 -33.07 3.69 9.51
CA PRO A 463 -31.83 3.79 10.28
C PRO A 463 -30.73 2.83 9.77
N ASP A 464 -31.14 1.65 9.23
CA ASP A 464 -30.25 0.57 8.83
C ASP A 464 -29.91 0.58 7.32
N LEU A 465 -30.69 1.27 6.47
CA LEU A 465 -30.55 1.20 5.01
C LEU A 465 -30.25 2.57 4.41
N MET A 466 -29.07 2.69 3.81
CA MET A 466 -28.66 3.85 3.01
C MET A 466 -28.38 3.44 1.57
N THR A 467 -28.78 4.29 0.62
CA THR A 467 -28.36 4.23 -0.78
C THR A 467 -27.66 5.52 -1.19
N TYR A 468 -26.78 5.43 -2.17
CA TYR A 468 -26.09 6.62 -2.69
C TYR A 468 -25.79 6.52 -4.19
N VAL A 469 -25.59 7.67 -4.81
CA VAL A 469 -25.02 7.83 -6.13
C VAL A 469 -23.89 8.84 -6.06
N SER A 470 -22.82 8.60 -6.82
CA SER A 470 -21.64 9.48 -6.83
C SER A 470 -21.09 9.63 -8.24
N VAL A 471 -20.68 10.87 -8.57
CA VAL A 471 -19.89 11.17 -9.77
C VAL A 471 -18.63 11.90 -9.30
N ALA A 472 -17.47 11.39 -9.68
CA ALA A 472 -16.19 11.94 -9.25
C ALA A 472 -15.17 11.94 -10.39
N ARG A 473 -14.31 12.96 -10.42
CA ARG A 473 -13.14 12.99 -11.29
C ARG A 473 -11.87 12.92 -10.45
N GLY A 474 -10.94 12.05 -10.85
CA GLY A 474 -9.61 11.98 -10.31
C GLY A 474 -8.55 12.11 -11.40
N TYR A 475 -7.29 12.35 -11.00
CA TYR A 475 -6.17 12.36 -11.93
C TYR A 475 -4.90 11.81 -11.29
N ARG A 476 -3.98 11.38 -12.15
CA ARG A 476 -2.62 11.02 -11.80
C ARG A 476 -1.66 11.93 -12.58
N GLY A 477 -0.63 12.43 -11.90
CA GLY A 477 0.35 13.32 -12.51
C GLY A 477 1.21 12.63 -13.58
N GLY A 478 1.67 13.41 -14.57
CA GLY A 478 2.65 12.97 -15.54
C GLY A 478 4.07 12.88 -14.96
N GLY A 479 5.03 12.47 -15.78
CA GLY A 479 6.39 12.26 -15.32
C GLY A 479 7.46 12.36 -16.41
N PHE A 480 8.62 11.80 -16.07
CA PHE A 480 9.80 11.83 -16.93
C PHE A 480 10.26 10.42 -17.27
N ASN A 481 10.51 10.18 -18.53
CA ASN A 481 11.17 9.00 -19.04
C ASN A 481 12.68 9.04 -18.85
N ALA A 482 13.31 7.87 -19.02
CA ALA A 482 14.75 7.75 -19.07
C ALA A 482 15.37 8.75 -20.07
N PRO A 483 16.58 9.23 -19.81
CA PRO A 483 17.25 10.20 -20.69
C PRO A 483 17.39 9.79 -22.15
N THR A 484 17.46 8.49 -22.42
CA THR A 484 17.61 7.92 -23.76
C THR A 484 16.28 7.64 -24.47
N ALA A 485 15.15 7.87 -23.81
CA ALA A 485 13.83 7.65 -24.38
C ALA A 485 13.53 8.67 -25.52
N PRO A 486 12.75 8.27 -26.54
CA PRO A 486 12.38 9.17 -27.64
C PRO A 486 11.55 10.37 -27.16
N THR A 487 10.76 10.18 -26.09
CA THR A 487 10.01 11.24 -25.41
C THR A 487 10.48 11.36 -23.97
N ARG A 488 10.90 12.57 -23.55
CA ARG A 488 11.40 12.84 -22.20
C ARG A 488 10.30 12.94 -21.15
N THR A 489 9.07 13.20 -21.58
CA THR A 489 7.91 13.40 -20.70
C THR A 489 6.72 12.60 -21.19
N TYR A 490 5.89 12.20 -20.26
CA TYR A 490 4.54 11.72 -20.51
C TYR A 490 3.55 12.58 -19.71
N ASN A 491 2.33 12.74 -20.21
CA ASN A 491 1.29 13.53 -19.56
C ASN A 491 0.62 12.72 -18.45
N GLY A 492 -0.12 13.42 -17.56
CA GLY A 492 -1.01 12.80 -16.62
C GLY A 492 -2.19 12.11 -17.30
N ASP A 493 -2.82 11.20 -16.58
CA ASP A 493 -4.11 10.59 -16.94
C ASP A 493 -5.20 11.00 -15.96
N SER A 494 -6.46 10.88 -16.38
CA SER A 494 -7.62 11.21 -15.55
C SER A 494 -8.75 10.24 -15.78
N ALA A 495 -9.66 10.13 -14.80
CA ALA A 495 -10.87 9.34 -14.96
C ALA A 495 -12.09 10.03 -14.39
N TRP A 496 -13.22 9.84 -15.06
CA TRP A 496 -14.53 10.02 -14.49
C TRP A 496 -15.05 8.69 -13.99
N THR A 497 -15.58 8.68 -12.77
CA THR A 497 -16.23 7.51 -12.16
C THR A 497 -17.67 7.85 -11.84
N TYR A 498 -18.55 6.94 -12.22
CA TYR A 498 -19.96 6.94 -11.89
C TYR A 498 -20.23 5.72 -11.01
N GLU A 499 -20.81 5.92 -9.85
CA GLU A 499 -21.03 4.85 -8.87
C GLU A 499 -22.44 4.97 -8.29
N ALA A 500 -23.09 3.81 -8.08
CA ALA A 500 -24.28 3.68 -7.28
C ALA A 500 -24.12 2.54 -6.29
N GLY A 501 -24.50 2.77 -5.03
CA GLY A 501 -24.31 1.77 -3.98
C GLY A 501 -25.42 1.80 -2.93
N ALA A 502 -25.41 0.72 -2.12
CA ALA A 502 -26.29 0.55 -0.98
C ALA A 502 -25.53 -0.05 0.19
N LYS A 503 -25.90 0.35 1.40
CA LYS A 503 -25.40 -0.19 2.66
C LYS A 503 -26.58 -0.52 3.57
N TYR A 504 -26.53 -1.73 4.15
CA TYR A 504 -27.48 -2.19 5.14
C TYR A 504 -26.72 -2.68 6.36
N ALA A 505 -27.00 -2.13 7.53
CA ALA A 505 -26.27 -2.46 8.76
C ALA A 505 -27.21 -2.58 9.95
N THR A 506 -27.20 -3.75 10.59
CA THR A 506 -27.83 -4.05 11.88
C THR A 506 -26.76 -4.62 12.84
N SER A 507 -27.13 -4.89 14.09
CA SER A 507 -26.21 -5.48 15.08
C SER A 507 -25.57 -6.82 14.65
N GLY A 508 -26.24 -7.60 13.79
CA GLY A 508 -25.78 -8.93 13.35
C GLY A 508 -25.46 -9.06 11.86
N LEU A 509 -25.76 -8.04 11.05
CA LEU A 509 -25.61 -8.10 9.60
C LEU A 509 -25.17 -6.75 9.04
N MET A 510 -24.05 -6.73 8.33
CA MET A 510 -23.64 -5.60 7.50
C MET A 510 -23.48 -6.08 6.07
N LEU A 511 -24.15 -5.40 5.14
CA LEU A 511 -24.07 -5.63 3.71
C LEU A 511 -23.71 -4.32 3.02
N SER A 512 -22.78 -4.37 2.09
CA SER A 512 -22.43 -3.24 1.24
C SER A 512 -22.32 -3.72 -0.20
N GLY A 513 -22.89 -2.99 -1.13
CA GLY A 513 -22.79 -3.28 -2.56
C GLY A 513 -22.65 -2.01 -3.36
N ALA A 514 -21.87 -2.04 -4.44
CA ALA A 514 -21.72 -0.95 -5.38
C ALA A 514 -21.58 -1.48 -6.81
N VAL A 515 -22.12 -0.73 -7.76
CA VAL A 515 -21.85 -0.85 -9.19
C VAL A 515 -21.11 0.41 -9.64
N PHE A 516 -20.13 0.24 -10.53
CA PHE A 516 -19.32 1.36 -10.97
C PHE A 516 -19.03 1.30 -12.47
N TYR A 517 -18.80 2.48 -13.06
CA TYR A 517 -18.29 2.67 -14.40
C TYR A 517 -17.21 3.76 -14.37
N ASN A 518 -16.06 3.48 -15.00
CA ASN A 518 -14.91 4.38 -15.08
C ASN A 518 -14.55 4.62 -16.54
N ASP A 519 -14.42 5.89 -16.94
CA ASP A 519 -13.92 6.34 -18.24
C ASP A 519 -12.57 7.04 -18.03
N TYR A 520 -11.47 6.36 -18.47
CA TYR A 520 -10.09 6.85 -18.34
C TYR A 520 -9.64 7.48 -19.64
N LYS A 521 -9.01 8.64 -19.51
CA LYS A 521 -8.40 9.37 -20.62
C LYS A 521 -6.89 9.43 -20.44
N ASN A 522 -6.17 9.21 -21.55
CA ASN A 522 -4.70 9.25 -21.60
C ASN A 522 -4.04 8.25 -20.66
N TYR A 523 -4.59 7.05 -20.48
CA TYR A 523 -4.05 6.01 -19.60
C TYR A 523 -2.55 5.84 -19.78
N ILE A 524 -1.79 5.85 -18.68
CA ILE A 524 -0.35 5.66 -18.70
C ILE A 524 -0.06 4.16 -18.75
N GLY A 525 0.30 3.69 -19.93
CA GLY A 525 0.76 2.31 -20.16
C GLY A 525 2.21 2.15 -19.71
N LEU A 526 2.48 1.05 -19.10
CA LEU A 526 3.71 0.79 -18.38
C LEU A 526 4.50 -0.32 -19.07
N ASN A 527 5.84 -0.25 -18.97
CA ASN A 527 6.77 -1.17 -19.63
C ASN A 527 6.61 -1.26 -21.16
N SER A 528 6.16 -0.19 -21.78
CA SER A 528 6.16 -0.11 -23.24
C SER A 528 7.59 -0.02 -23.75
N ILE A 529 7.87 -0.62 -24.91
CA ILE A 529 9.18 -0.58 -25.55
C ILE A 529 9.08 0.24 -26.80
N ALA A 530 9.95 1.25 -26.91
CA ALA A 530 10.01 2.14 -28.07
C ALA A 530 11.44 2.21 -28.65
N PRO A 531 11.60 2.61 -29.92
CA PRO A 531 12.92 2.89 -30.49
C PRO A 531 13.65 3.96 -29.69
N ALA A 532 14.90 3.69 -29.29
CA ALA A 532 15.73 4.66 -28.58
C ALA A 532 16.32 5.71 -29.53
N ALA A 533 16.48 6.94 -29.07
CA ALA A 533 17.27 7.94 -29.76
C ALA A 533 18.73 7.44 -29.87
N GLY A 534 19.22 7.27 -31.09
CA GLY A 534 20.55 6.73 -31.34
C GLY A 534 20.60 5.23 -31.64
N GLY A 535 19.43 4.55 -31.74
CA GLY A 535 19.29 3.14 -32.11
C GLY A 535 19.04 2.23 -30.91
N GLY A 536 18.56 1.01 -31.19
CA GLY A 536 18.13 0.06 -30.16
C GLY A 536 16.72 0.33 -29.63
N LEU A 537 16.37 -0.31 -28.51
CA LEU A 537 15.08 -0.20 -27.85
C LEU A 537 15.27 0.30 -26.41
N VAL A 538 14.28 1.01 -25.90
CA VAL A 538 14.24 1.53 -24.52
C VAL A 538 12.85 1.34 -23.93
N THR A 539 12.78 1.01 -22.66
CA THR A 539 11.52 1.00 -21.92
C THR A 539 11.07 2.45 -21.68
N VAL A 540 9.82 2.72 -22.00
CA VAL A 540 9.20 4.04 -21.85
C VAL A 540 7.87 3.95 -21.12
N ASP A 541 7.60 4.97 -20.32
CA ASP A 541 6.28 5.27 -19.84
C ASP A 541 5.61 6.21 -20.85
N LEU A 542 4.44 5.89 -21.30
CA LEU A 542 3.71 6.70 -22.28
C LEU A 542 2.21 6.64 -22.03
N ASN A 543 1.52 7.65 -22.55
CA ASN A 543 0.08 7.62 -22.59
C ASN A 543 -0.34 6.64 -23.68
N SER A 544 -0.88 5.49 -23.31
CA SER A 544 -1.19 4.39 -24.22
C SER A 544 -2.51 4.57 -24.96
N GLY A 545 -3.38 5.45 -24.46
CA GLY A 545 -4.72 5.67 -25.00
C GLY A 545 -5.80 5.73 -23.92
N ASP A 546 -7.01 5.32 -24.26
CA ASP A 546 -8.15 5.37 -23.34
C ASP A 546 -8.49 3.99 -22.78
N VAL A 547 -9.03 3.96 -21.58
CA VAL A 547 -9.44 2.73 -20.88
C VAL A 547 -10.85 2.88 -20.33
N GLU A 548 -11.61 1.82 -20.43
CA GLU A 548 -12.93 1.69 -19.82
C GLU A 548 -12.93 0.56 -18.81
N SER A 549 -13.52 0.77 -17.62
CA SER A 549 -13.75 -0.30 -16.66
C SER A 549 -15.09 -0.18 -15.97
N TYR A 550 -15.77 -1.30 -15.76
CA TYR A 550 -17.03 -1.38 -15.03
C TYR A 550 -17.13 -2.68 -14.26
N GLY A 551 -17.93 -2.68 -13.21
CA GLY A 551 -18.06 -3.86 -12.37
C GLY A 551 -19.02 -3.73 -11.21
N VAL A 552 -18.96 -4.76 -10.37
CA VAL A 552 -19.74 -4.87 -9.14
C VAL A 552 -18.84 -5.26 -7.98
N GLU A 553 -19.08 -4.67 -6.83
CA GLU A 553 -18.42 -4.97 -5.57
C GLU A 553 -19.47 -5.31 -4.51
N LEU A 554 -19.24 -6.38 -3.76
CA LEU A 554 -20.11 -6.82 -2.68
C LEU A 554 -19.26 -7.11 -1.45
N GLU A 555 -19.72 -6.70 -0.28
CA GLU A 555 -19.15 -7.03 1.02
C GLU A 555 -20.26 -7.42 1.99
N ALA A 556 -19.98 -8.41 2.81
CA ALA A 556 -20.88 -8.87 3.85
C ALA A 556 -20.12 -9.19 5.13
N MET A 557 -20.68 -8.81 6.26
CA MET A 557 -20.30 -9.29 7.58
C MET A 557 -21.58 -9.80 8.27
N VAL A 558 -21.57 -11.05 8.71
CA VAL A 558 -22.73 -11.70 9.33
C VAL A 558 -22.29 -12.28 10.67
N ARG A 559 -23.05 -12.01 11.72
CA ARG A 559 -22.90 -12.61 13.06
C ARG A 559 -24.16 -13.43 13.36
N PRO A 560 -24.23 -14.70 12.91
CA PRO A 560 -25.42 -15.53 13.13
C PRO A 560 -25.71 -15.74 14.62
N VAL A 561 -24.65 -15.80 15.43
CA VAL A 561 -24.64 -15.79 16.88
C VAL A 561 -23.48 -14.96 17.39
N ARG A 562 -23.50 -14.52 18.65
CA ARG A 562 -22.51 -13.56 19.22
C ARG A 562 -21.05 -13.96 19.02
N ASN A 563 -20.77 -15.25 19.12
CA ASN A 563 -19.42 -15.81 19.05
C ASN A 563 -19.03 -16.32 17.64
N TRP A 564 -19.83 -16.10 16.61
CA TRP A 564 -19.52 -16.52 15.23
C TRP A 564 -19.61 -15.34 14.26
N THR A 565 -18.49 -14.97 13.66
CA THR A 565 -18.41 -13.92 12.63
C THR A 565 -18.02 -14.53 11.29
N LEU A 566 -18.80 -14.23 10.28
CA LEU A 566 -18.52 -14.53 8.86
C LEU A 566 -18.29 -13.22 8.14
N ARG A 567 -17.23 -13.14 7.32
CA ARG A 567 -16.96 -12.00 6.44
C ARG A 567 -16.74 -12.51 5.02
N GLY A 568 -17.25 -11.77 4.05
CA GLY A 568 -17.04 -12.10 2.65
C GLY A 568 -16.97 -10.84 1.80
N GLY A 569 -16.20 -10.92 0.73
CA GLY A 569 -16.08 -9.86 -0.25
C GLY A 569 -15.91 -10.43 -1.65
N PHE A 570 -16.52 -9.79 -2.62
CA PHE A 570 -16.44 -10.17 -4.02
C PHE A 570 -16.39 -8.94 -4.91
N THR A 571 -15.48 -8.95 -5.87
CA THR A 571 -15.41 -7.95 -6.95
C THR A 571 -15.36 -8.66 -8.29
N TYR A 572 -16.24 -8.27 -9.18
CA TYR A 572 -16.14 -8.58 -10.61
C TYR A 572 -15.87 -7.30 -11.37
N MET A 573 -14.94 -7.35 -12.32
CA MET A 573 -14.52 -6.18 -13.07
C MET A 573 -14.20 -6.55 -14.51
N HIS A 574 -14.72 -5.75 -15.42
CA HIS A 574 -14.31 -5.74 -16.81
C HIS A 574 -13.51 -4.46 -17.07
N ALA A 575 -12.23 -4.59 -17.44
CA ALA A 575 -11.37 -3.44 -17.73
C ALA A 575 -10.61 -3.67 -19.03
N ARG A 576 -10.72 -2.72 -19.99
CA ARG A 576 -10.17 -2.83 -21.33
C ARG A 576 -9.64 -1.50 -21.84
N ILE A 577 -8.60 -1.60 -22.68
CA ILE A 577 -8.10 -0.50 -23.48
C ILE A 577 -9.06 -0.34 -24.66
N THR A 578 -9.66 0.82 -24.81
CA THR A 578 -10.66 1.13 -25.85
C THR A 578 -10.08 1.92 -27.02
N ASP A 579 -8.94 2.59 -26.78
CA ASP A 579 -8.18 3.30 -27.81
C ASP A 579 -6.68 3.10 -27.52
N ASP A 580 -5.92 2.61 -28.49
CA ASP A 580 -4.48 2.38 -28.41
C ASP A 580 -3.68 3.24 -29.43
N SER A 581 -4.33 4.21 -30.05
CA SER A 581 -3.75 5.03 -31.11
C SER A 581 -2.46 5.77 -30.67
N ALA A 582 -2.43 6.26 -29.42
CA ALA A 582 -1.25 6.92 -28.87
C ALA A 582 -0.09 5.93 -28.65
N TYR A 583 -0.37 4.70 -28.23
CA TYR A 583 0.60 3.64 -28.12
C TYR A 583 1.18 3.27 -29.48
N VAL A 584 0.33 3.03 -30.48
CA VAL A 584 0.74 2.68 -31.84
C VAL A 584 1.58 3.81 -32.46
N GLY A 585 1.15 5.05 -32.29
CA GLY A 585 1.86 6.23 -32.78
C GLY A 585 3.26 6.41 -32.19
N THR A 586 3.49 5.99 -30.92
CA THR A 586 4.78 6.11 -30.26
C THR A 586 5.69 4.91 -30.48
N THR A 587 5.14 3.69 -30.46
CA THR A 587 5.93 2.45 -30.52
C THR A 587 6.03 1.87 -31.92
N GLY A 588 5.14 2.24 -32.85
CA GLY A 588 4.98 1.62 -34.17
C GLY A 588 4.42 0.20 -34.11
N ARG A 589 3.85 -0.23 -32.99
CA ARG A 589 3.36 -1.58 -32.73
C ARG A 589 1.92 -1.56 -32.27
N GLN A 590 1.16 -2.59 -32.59
CA GLN A 590 -0.19 -2.78 -32.04
C GLN A 590 -0.13 -3.56 -30.72
N LEU A 591 -1.09 -3.31 -29.82
CA LEU A 591 -1.27 -4.11 -28.63
C LEU A 591 -1.72 -5.54 -29.03
N SER A 592 -1.18 -6.52 -28.32
CA SER A 592 -1.56 -7.93 -28.48
C SER A 592 -2.83 -8.29 -27.72
N SER A 593 -3.25 -7.45 -26.80
CA SER A 593 -4.43 -7.62 -25.96
C SER A 593 -4.97 -6.26 -25.53
N ASP A 594 -6.27 -6.15 -25.45
CA ASP A 594 -6.98 -5.01 -24.87
C ASP A 594 -7.05 -5.05 -23.32
N ARG A 595 -6.62 -6.16 -22.70
CA ARG A 595 -6.63 -6.33 -21.24
C ARG A 595 -5.55 -5.50 -20.59
N LEU A 596 -5.86 -4.99 -19.41
CA LEU A 596 -4.85 -4.37 -18.55
C LEU A 596 -3.97 -5.43 -17.89
N THR A 597 -2.66 -5.16 -17.80
CA THR A 597 -1.69 -6.06 -17.17
C THR A 597 -1.96 -6.23 -15.69
N PHE A 598 -1.79 -7.45 -15.18
CA PHE A 598 -1.96 -7.83 -13.76
C PHE A 598 -3.35 -7.60 -13.17
N GLN A 599 -4.36 -7.21 -13.97
CA GLN A 599 -5.72 -6.99 -13.49
C GLN A 599 -6.54 -8.28 -13.62
N PRO A 600 -6.98 -8.88 -12.50
CA PRO A 600 -7.85 -10.04 -12.53
C PRO A 600 -9.30 -9.61 -12.86
N ASP A 601 -10.05 -10.49 -13.54
CA ASP A 601 -11.46 -10.24 -13.83
C ASP A 601 -12.33 -10.32 -12.55
N TRP A 602 -11.86 -11.02 -11.52
CA TRP A 602 -12.53 -11.12 -10.23
C TRP A 602 -11.56 -11.33 -9.07
N LEU A 603 -11.95 -10.85 -7.90
CA LEU A 603 -11.33 -11.09 -6.61
C LEU A 603 -12.43 -11.54 -5.65
N ALA A 604 -12.12 -12.50 -4.78
CA ALA A 604 -13.05 -12.98 -3.77
C ALA A 604 -12.31 -13.30 -2.47
N ASN A 605 -12.94 -13.01 -1.34
CA ASN A 605 -12.48 -13.48 -0.03
C ASN A 605 -13.66 -13.92 0.80
N ILE A 606 -13.46 -14.95 1.62
CA ILE A 606 -14.40 -15.41 2.64
C ILE A 606 -13.58 -15.74 3.86
N SER A 607 -14.03 -15.32 5.03
CA SER A 607 -13.38 -15.66 6.29
C SER A 607 -14.38 -15.87 7.39
N THR A 608 -13.99 -16.67 8.37
CA THR A 608 -14.81 -17.01 9.55
C THR A 608 -13.95 -17.00 10.79
N ASP A 609 -14.53 -16.51 11.89
CA ASP A 609 -13.98 -16.57 13.22
C ASP A 609 -15.07 -17.11 14.17
N TYR A 610 -14.80 -18.25 14.83
CA TYR A 610 -15.70 -18.87 15.79
C TYR A 610 -15.02 -18.93 17.15
N ARG A 611 -15.66 -18.33 18.17
CA ARG A 611 -15.17 -18.29 19.55
C ARG A 611 -15.90 -19.34 20.40
N ILE A 612 -15.14 -20.11 21.16
CA ILE A 612 -15.63 -21.10 22.09
C ILE A 612 -15.23 -20.64 23.49
N GLU A 613 -16.18 -20.12 24.25
CA GLU A 613 -15.98 -19.72 25.64
C GLU A 613 -15.81 -20.95 26.51
N MET A 614 -14.74 -21.00 27.32
CA MET A 614 -14.40 -22.13 28.18
C MET A 614 -14.65 -21.85 29.67
N GLY A 615 -15.09 -20.64 29.98
CA GLY A 615 -15.36 -20.16 31.35
C GLY A 615 -14.25 -19.27 31.88
N GLY A 616 -14.61 -18.28 32.69
CA GLY A 616 -13.69 -17.18 33.08
C GLY A 616 -13.30 -16.33 31.88
N ASP A 617 -12.03 -16.00 31.78
CA ASP A 617 -11.46 -15.23 30.65
C ASP A 617 -10.86 -16.14 29.56
N ASP A 618 -11.17 -17.45 29.60
CA ASP A 618 -10.60 -18.44 28.70
C ASP A 618 -11.48 -18.64 27.47
N GLU A 619 -10.90 -18.52 26.28
CA GLU A 619 -11.57 -18.82 25.01
C GLU A 619 -10.66 -19.52 24.00
N VAL A 620 -11.26 -20.31 23.12
CA VAL A 620 -10.62 -20.85 21.92
C VAL A 620 -11.23 -20.17 20.71
N VAL A 621 -10.39 -19.61 19.84
CA VAL A 621 -10.81 -18.98 18.59
C VAL A 621 -10.37 -19.83 17.40
N LEU A 622 -11.35 -20.28 16.61
CA LEU A 622 -11.11 -20.99 15.36
C LEU A 622 -11.28 -20.00 14.21
N SER A 623 -10.23 -19.79 13.40
CA SER A 623 -10.27 -18.89 12.26
C SER A 623 -9.93 -19.64 10.98
N ALA A 624 -10.66 -19.34 9.90
CA ALA A 624 -10.35 -19.79 8.55
C ALA A 624 -10.59 -18.69 7.54
N GLY A 625 -9.84 -18.74 6.44
CA GLY A 625 -9.97 -17.78 5.35
C GLY A 625 -9.67 -18.40 4.00
N LEU A 626 -10.43 -17.99 3.01
CA LEU A 626 -10.28 -18.37 1.60
C LEU A 626 -10.15 -17.08 0.78
N PHE A 627 -9.10 -16.98 -0.03
CA PHE A 627 -8.87 -15.86 -0.95
C PHE A 627 -8.71 -16.40 -2.35
N GLY A 628 -9.45 -15.81 -3.31
CA GLY A 628 -9.43 -16.17 -4.72
C GLY A 628 -9.07 -14.99 -5.61
N LYS A 629 -8.25 -15.25 -6.63
CA LYS A 629 -7.88 -14.29 -7.68
C LYS A 629 -8.13 -14.90 -9.05
N GLY A 630 -8.80 -14.15 -9.92
CA GLY A 630 -9.16 -14.54 -11.29
C GLY A 630 -7.97 -14.58 -12.24
N LYS A 631 -8.25 -14.99 -13.48
CA LYS A 631 -7.28 -14.93 -14.57
C LYS A 631 -6.85 -13.50 -14.83
N ARG A 632 -5.57 -13.31 -15.21
CA ARG A 632 -4.99 -11.99 -15.47
C ARG A 632 -3.91 -12.04 -16.54
N LEU A 633 -3.79 -10.95 -17.29
CA LEU A 633 -2.70 -10.79 -18.25
C LEU A 633 -1.38 -10.59 -17.51
N ALA A 634 -0.33 -11.28 -17.94
CA ALA A 634 1.04 -11.07 -17.47
C ALA A 634 1.68 -9.82 -18.10
N ALA A 635 2.74 -9.40 -17.58
CA ALA A 635 3.73 -8.37 -17.85
C ALA A 635 3.43 -7.18 -18.77
N THR A 636 3.51 -7.28 -20.09
CA THR A 636 3.67 -6.10 -20.93
C THR A 636 2.57 -5.95 -21.97
N LEU A 637 2.30 -4.70 -22.37
CA LEU A 637 1.28 -4.39 -23.38
C LEU A 637 1.73 -4.74 -24.81
N ASN A 638 3.01 -4.94 -25.05
CA ASN A 638 3.58 -5.08 -26.40
C ASN A 638 3.99 -6.51 -26.77
N GLU A 639 3.46 -7.52 -26.05
CA GLU A 639 3.68 -8.91 -26.40
C GLU A 639 2.89 -9.34 -27.65
N THR A 640 3.52 -10.13 -28.51
CA THR A 640 2.88 -10.64 -29.72
C THR A 640 1.86 -11.75 -29.46
N THR A 641 2.04 -12.46 -28.33
CA THR A 641 1.13 -13.51 -27.86
C THR A 641 0.93 -13.33 -26.37
N PRO A 642 -0.23 -12.81 -25.92
CA PRO A 642 -0.44 -12.49 -24.52
C PRO A 642 -0.46 -13.74 -23.64
N THR A 643 0.31 -13.75 -22.58
CA THR A 643 0.30 -14.81 -21.57
C THR A 643 -0.77 -14.52 -20.52
N ILE A 644 -1.69 -15.44 -20.34
CA ILE A 644 -2.73 -15.38 -19.31
C ILE A 644 -2.32 -16.27 -18.14
N LEU A 645 -2.14 -15.70 -16.99
CA LEU A 645 -1.93 -16.42 -15.74
C LEU A 645 -3.26 -16.98 -15.21
N ASP A 646 -3.24 -18.23 -14.77
CA ASP A 646 -4.44 -18.91 -14.25
C ASP A 646 -4.97 -18.30 -12.96
N SER A 647 -6.24 -18.52 -12.69
CA SER A 647 -6.86 -18.24 -11.39
C SER A 647 -6.36 -19.19 -10.32
N TYR A 648 -6.39 -18.73 -9.07
CA TYR A 648 -6.00 -19.54 -7.92
C TYR A 648 -6.81 -19.20 -6.66
N TRP A 649 -6.75 -20.12 -5.68
CA TRP A 649 -7.32 -19.96 -4.37
C TRP A 649 -6.27 -20.25 -3.29
N LEU A 650 -6.22 -19.42 -2.25
CA LEU A 650 -5.38 -19.62 -1.07
C LEU A 650 -6.27 -19.84 0.14
N THR A 651 -5.93 -20.85 0.95
CA THR A 651 -6.66 -21.19 2.18
C THR A 651 -5.73 -21.03 3.36
N ASN A 652 -6.18 -20.30 4.38
CA ASN A 652 -5.50 -20.09 5.63
C ASN A 652 -6.38 -20.53 6.80
N ALA A 653 -5.77 -21.00 7.90
CA ALA A 653 -6.50 -21.32 9.11
C ALA A 653 -5.63 -21.09 10.35
N SER A 654 -6.27 -20.85 11.50
CA SER A 654 -5.60 -20.80 12.79
C SER A 654 -6.53 -21.29 13.91
N ILE A 655 -5.90 -21.75 14.98
CA ILE A 655 -6.51 -22.02 16.27
C ILE A 655 -5.76 -21.24 17.33
N ALA A 656 -6.45 -20.40 18.08
CA ALA A 656 -5.87 -19.59 19.14
C ALA A 656 -6.53 -19.95 20.48
N TYR A 657 -5.73 -19.98 21.53
CA TYR A 657 -6.19 -20.01 22.92
C TYR A 657 -5.88 -18.68 23.57
N ARG A 658 -6.89 -18.07 24.17
CA ARG A 658 -6.80 -16.82 24.93
C ARG A 658 -7.10 -17.07 26.38
N THR A 659 -6.30 -16.44 27.24
CA THR A 659 -6.51 -16.46 28.69
C THR A 659 -6.05 -15.12 29.27
N GLY A 660 -6.98 -14.32 29.77
CA GLY A 660 -6.70 -12.94 30.20
C GLY A 660 -5.96 -12.14 29.12
N PRO A 661 -4.79 -11.57 29.44
CA PRO A 661 -4.05 -10.72 28.49
C PRO A 661 -3.25 -11.50 27.41
N VAL A 662 -3.21 -12.83 27.47
CA VAL A 662 -2.33 -13.67 26.63
C VAL A 662 -3.13 -14.43 25.57
N GLU A 663 -2.65 -14.41 24.32
CA GLU A 663 -3.11 -15.29 23.25
C GLU A 663 -1.94 -16.14 22.73
N VAL A 664 -2.16 -17.43 22.50
CA VAL A 664 -1.24 -18.31 21.76
C VAL A 664 -2.01 -18.98 20.63
N ALA A 665 -1.48 -18.91 19.42
CA ALA A 665 -2.13 -19.45 18.24
C ALA A 665 -1.19 -20.33 17.42
N LEU A 666 -1.73 -21.41 16.89
CA LEU A 666 -1.15 -22.18 15.79
C LEU A 666 -1.82 -21.74 14.49
N PHE A 667 -1.04 -21.53 13.44
CA PHE A 667 -1.57 -21.11 12.15
C PHE A 667 -0.94 -21.84 10.96
N ALA A 668 -1.68 -21.89 9.87
CA ALA A 668 -1.20 -22.38 8.59
C ALA A 668 -1.72 -21.48 7.45
N ASN A 669 -0.82 -20.99 6.62
CA ASN A 669 -1.11 -20.18 5.43
C ASN A 669 -0.85 -21.00 4.18
N ASN A 670 -1.65 -20.80 3.12
CA ASN A 670 -1.62 -21.57 1.89
C ASN A 670 -1.60 -23.08 2.16
N ILE A 671 -2.56 -23.58 2.95
CA ILE A 671 -2.61 -24.96 3.48
C ILE A 671 -2.44 -26.02 2.38
N PHE A 672 -3.03 -25.78 1.20
CA PHE A 672 -3.00 -26.70 0.07
C PHE A 672 -1.74 -26.56 -0.79
N ASN A 673 -0.81 -25.67 -0.40
CA ASN A 673 0.43 -25.38 -1.14
C ASN A 673 0.16 -25.02 -2.61
N THR A 674 -0.90 -24.22 -2.84
CA THR A 674 -1.27 -23.75 -4.19
C THR A 674 -0.12 -22.97 -4.80
N GLU A 675 0.26 -23.31 -6.02
CA GLU A 675 1.32 -22.64 -6.76
C GLU A 675 0.71 -21.57 -7.68
N TYR A 676 1.32 -20.40 -7.70
CA TYR A 676 0.89 -19.25 -8.52
C TYR A 676 2.06 -18.30 -8.73
N PHE A 677 1.94 -17.40 -9.72
CA PHE A 677 2.88 -16.32 -9.93
C PHE A 677 2.35 -15.01 -9.33
N GLU A 678 3.20 -14.31 -8.57
CA GLU A 678 2.99 -12.91 -8.17
C GLU A 678 3.28 -11.98 -9.34
N SER A 679 4.39 -12.22 -10.05
CA SER A 679 4.81 -11.47 -11.22
C SER A 679 5.32 -12.41 -12.30
N TYR A 680 5.12 -12.04 -13.56
CA TYR A 680 5.54 -12.82 -14.70
C TYR A 680 5.85 -11.90 -15.89
N ILE A 681 7.00 -12.09 -16.52
CA ILE A 681 7.48 -11.34 -17.67
C ILE A 681 7.83 -12.33 -18.79
N GLU A 682 7.24 -12.16 -19.96
CA GLU A 682 7.50 -13.04 -21.07
C GLU A 682 8.86 -12.79 -21.71
N LYS A 683 9.43 -13.84 -22.30
CA LYS A 683 10.75 -13.86 -22.96
C LYS A 683 10.90 -12.81 -24.06
N THR A 684 9.83 -12.43 -24.73
CA THR A 684 9.85 -11.43 -25.80
C THR A 684 10.33 -10.08 -25.28
N THR A 685 9.95 -9.72 -24.05
CA THR A 685 10.43 -8.50 -23.39
C THR A 685 11.94 -8.50 -23.20
N LEU A 686 12.51 -9.64 -22.77
CA LEU A 686 13.96 -9.78 -22.60
C LEU A 686 14.69 -9.79 -23.93
N LEU A 687 14.18 -10.47 -24.94
CA LEU A 687 14.73 -10.46 -26.30
C LEU A 687 14.79 -9.06 -26.90
N LEU A 688 13.72 -8.27 -26.72
CA LEU A 688 13.68 -6.88 -27.16
C LEU A 688 14.68 -5.99 -26.40
N ALA A 689 14.98 -6.33 -25.15
CA ALA A 689 16.02 -5.69 -24.36
C ALA A 689 17.44 -6.19 -24.67
N GLY A 690 17.60 -7.13 -25.60
CA GLY A 690 18.90 -7.73 -25.96
C GLY A 690 19.41 -8.75 -24.95
N LEU A 691 18.53 -9.26 -24.07
CA LEU A 691 18.85 -10.27 -23.06
C LEU A 691 18.52 -11.69 -23.56
N PRO A 692 19.09 -12.74 -22.96
CA PRO A 692 18.80 -14.14 -23.33
C PRO A 692 17.31 -14.47 -23.21
N ALA A 693 16.77 -15.16 -24.22
CA ALA A 693 15.36 -15.54 -24.31
C ALA A 693 14.95 -16.48 -23.19
N SER A 694 14.22 -15.98 -22.21
CA SER A 694 13.63 -16.76 -21.12
C SER A 694 12.44 -16.01 -20.56
N ASP A 695 11.37 -16.71 -20.20
CA ASP A 695 10.34 -16.13 -19.37
C ASP A 695 10.90 -15.94 -17.95
N LEU A 696 10.39 -14.93 -17.24
CA LEU A 696 10.78 -14.63 -15.88
C LEU A 696 9.56 -14.71 -14.96
N GLY A 697 9.66 -15.42 -13.84
CA GLY A 697 8.58 -15.58 -12.89
C GLY A 697 9.00 -15.34 -11.45
N ILE A 698 8.14 -14.68 -10.68
CA ILE A 698 8.21 -14.67 -9.22
C ILE A 698 7.00 -15.44 -8.70
N THR A 699 7.26 -16.57 -8.09
CA THR A 699 6.22 -17.41 -7.50
C THR A 699 5.77 -16.84 -6.15
N GLY A 700 4.48 -17.01 -5.86
CA GLY A 700 3.93 -16.68 -4.55
C GLY A 700 4.44 -17.61 -3.44
N ASP A 701 4.15 -17.25 -2.20
CA ASP A 701 4.60 -18.00 -1.02
C ASP A 701 4.01 -19.42 -1.01
N ARG A 702 4.83 -20.36 -0.57
CA ARG A 702 4.41 -21.74 -0.31
C ARG A 702 3.60 -21.82 0.98
N ARG A 703 3.13 -23.05 1.29
CA ARG A 703 2.55 -23.34 2.59
C ARG A 703 3.52 -22.98 3.70
N ARG A 704 3.01 -22.19 4.66
CA ARG A 704 3.72 -21.77 5.88
C ARG A 704 2.88 -22.18 7.07
N TYR A 705 3.49 -22.72 8.11
CA TYR A 705 2.85 -23.03 9.37
C TYR A 705 3.70 -22.56 10.53
N GLY A 706 3.07 -22.17 11.61
CA GLY A 706 3.81 -21.58 12.71
C GLY A 706 2.99 -21.39 13.98
N VAL A 707 3.65 -20.76 14.94
CA VAL A 707 3.08 -20.35 16.21
C VAL A 707 3.18 -18.85 16.36
N ARG A 708 2.18 -18.25 16.97
CA ARG A 708 2.15 -16.84 17.37
C ARG A 708 1.75 -16.75 18.83
N ALA A 709 2.37 -15.82 19.55
CA ALA A 709 1.96 -15.42 20.88
C ALA A 709 1.79 -13.90 20.94
N SER A 710 0.76 -13.42 21.62
CA SER A 710 0.53 -12.00 21.85
C SER A 710 0.14 -11.73 23.31
N LEU A 711 0.50 -10.55 23.78
CA LEU A 711 0.21 -10.01 25.11
C LEU A 711 -0.41 -8.63 24.95
N LYS A 712 -1.53 -8.38 25.62
CA LYS A 712 -2.15 -7.05 25.76
C LYS A 712 -2.43 -6.81 27.24
N PHE A 713 -1.70 -5.88 27.83
CA PHE A 713 -1.81 -5.52 29.26
C PHE A 713 -2.07 -4.03 29.42
#